data_c3dc1607c7aa5ab5a85887617313f7f8
#
_entry.id   c3dc1607c7aa5ab5a85887617313f7f8
#
_cell.length_a   1.000
_cell.length_b   1.000
_cell.length_c   1.000
_cell.angle_alpha   90.00
_cell.angle_beta   90.00
_cell.angle_gamma   90.00
#
_symmetry.space_group_name_H-M   'P 1'
#
loop_
_entity.id
_entity.type
_entity.pdbx_description
1 polymer ?
#
loop_
_entity_poly.entity_id
_entity_poly.type
_entity_poly.pdbx_seq_one_letter_code
_entity_poly.pdbx_strand_id
1 'polypeptide(L)'
;MKTMTARIPDWAIGAAVMLFVMLAFGVQWYPFQKLEYMAYDLRGALRQKKVSSPVVIVGIDEISIEKLGRWPLPRAYVSDMVRKLGQYKAKAVGVGIIYSESENSEGLSAIREITARIDKDSAAQKDPHVVEIRKALIEAEHKLNSGAAFADVVESSNNVILPLSFQFTDDVNSATAQLADYMVKNSIRADAGGAFTAARGIVVPAQDIAGKALGLGHLNIVADSDGVVRSEPLFILYKDRLFPSFALALAISYQGYGINDIQINNDNEIRANKITIPINENGKMLISYTGKSGSVPYYSFLDVMNDKVPAATFSGKIVLIGLTATVRGAVGATPLRSNLNNVEITATVIENILNANHIRRPGWLVYLELAVMALFGGLIAFLIPRLRAGVGAAVTAGVTIVWGIVCIYLFYSQGLWIKMTYPIVLLFLGYTAIALRGGVPSEGKTGTEEADNGSETNKMPGLSFQGQGQSDAVKKVKAPAEPVVTAAPIEEATVIMESAGATSTLGRYVVLRELGRGAMGVVYLGKDPKINRDVAIKTLSYEDIDSEQVEEIKTRFFREAEAAGKLSHPNIVRVYDVGEDKDIAYMAMELLEGADLARYCAKDSRLPFGEVLRVVTRVGEALDYAHLNGVVHRDIKPANIMLLNNKELRVTDFGIARVMESSKTQTGMVLGTPSYMSPEQIAGRKVDGRSDLFSLGVVFFELLVGERPFKGDSIATLMYNITGTAPTAIKSIEPRIPSCVAEIIDKLLQKNAADRFSRGKDLIDAINRCKKTLVKRPASPPPQGV
;
A
#
# COMPACT_ATOMS: atom_id res chain seq x y z
N MET A 1 51.71 26.22 -27.36
CA MET A 1 51.31 24.95 -26.75
C MET A 1 49.91 24.62 -27.25
N LYS A 2 49.78 23.73 -28.26
CA LYS A 2 48.51 23.23 -28.75
C LYS A 2 48.03 22.14 -27.76
N THR A 3 47.00 22.40 -26.99
CA THR A 3 46.33 21.38 -26.19
C THR A 3 45.68 20.39 -27.16
N MET A 4 46.31 19.25 -27.35
CA MET A 4 45.69 18.06 -27.95
C MET A 4 44.62 17.55 -26.99
N THR A 5 43.36 17.97 -27.16
CA THR A 5 42.22 17.26 -26.57
C THR A 5 42.16 15.91 -27.28
N ALA A 6 42.66 14.87 -26.62
CA ALA A 6 42.57 13.51 -27.08
C ALA A 6 41.06 13.16 -27.18
N ARG A 7 40.55 13.02 -28.41
CA ARG A 7 39.16 12.59 -28.64
C ARG A 7 38.99 11.17 -28.11
N ILE A 8 38.14 10.99 -27.09
CA ILE A 8 37.75 9.66 -26.56
C ILE A 8 37.31 8.81 -27.76
N PRO A 9 37.86 7.63 -28.01
CA PRO A 9 37.41 6.77 -29.13
C PRO A 9 36.00 6.25 -28.92
N ASP A 10 35.27 6.01 -30.02
CA ASP A 10 33.85 5.62 -29.97
C ASP A 10 33.62 4.29 -29.24
N TRP A 11 34.54 3.34 -29.34
CA TRP A 11 34.51 2.09 -28.61
C TRP A 11 34.58 2.31 -27.09
N ALA A 12 35.28 3.33 -26.61
CA ALA A 12 35.37 3.62 -25.19
C ALA A 12 34.04 4.17 -24.62
N ILE A 13 33.29 4.93 -25.44
CA ILE A 13 31.94 5.39 -25.06
C ILE A 13 30.98 4.20 -24.97
N GLY A 14 31.00 3.31 -25.99
CA GLY A 14 30.20 2.09 -25.96
C GLY A 14 30.53 1.20 -24.77
N ALA A 15 31.81 1.04 -24.45
CA ALA A 15 32.27 0.28 -23.28
C ALA A 15 31.83 0.92 -21.95
N ALA A 16 31.91 2.28 -21.86
CA ALA A 16 31.46 3.00 -20.65
C ALA A 16 29.96 2.85 -20.41
N VAL A 17 29.12 2.98 -21.45
CA VAL A 17 27.69 2.78 -21.35
C VAL A 17 27.35 1.32 -20.97
N MET A 18 28.05 0.35 -21.59
CA MET A 18 27.90 -1.07 -21.23
C MET A 18 28.26 -1.32 -19.77
N LEU A 19 29.37 -0.81 -19.30
CA LEU A 19 29.80 -0.95 -17.90
C LEU A 19 28.76 -0.32 -16.94
N PHE A 20 28.28 0.87 -17.27
CA PHE A 20 27.25 1.57 -16.49
C PHE A 20 25.97 0.74 -16.37
N VAL A 21 25.45 0.18 -17.49
CA VAL A 21 24.21 -0.61 -17.47
C VAL A 21 24.44 -1.95 -16.76
N MET A 22 25.63 -2.60 -16.90
CA MET A 22 25.96 -3.81 -16.16
C MET A 22 26.07 -3.56 -14.66
N LEU A 23 26.64 -2.44 -14.24
CA LEU A 23 26.65 -2.03 -12.82
C LEU A 23 25.24 -1.77 -12.30
N ALA A 24 24.43 -1.04 -13.06
CA ALA A 24 23.02 -0.80 -12.73
C ALA A 24 22.21 -2.11 -12.60
N PHE A 25 22.51 -3.10 -13.44
CA PHE A 25 21.94 -4.45 -13.36
C PHE A 25 22.39 -5.16 -12.08
N GLY A 26 23.68 -5.11 -11.74
CA GLY A 26 24.24 -5.76 -10.54
C GLY A 26 23.70 -5.18 -9.23
N VAL A 27 23.58 -3.85 -9.12
CA VAL A 27 23.03 -3.17 -7.94
C VAL A 27 21.49 -3.07 -7.97
N GLN A 28 20.85 -3.61 -8.99
CA GLN A 28 19.39 -3.54 -9.20
C GLN A 28 18.85 -2.10 -9.08
N TRP A 29 19.50 -1.16 -9.80
CA TRP A 29 19.16 0.25 -9.70
C TRP A 29 17.70 0.52 -9.99
N TYR A 30 16.99 1.13 -8.99
CA TYR A 30 15.54 1.25 -8.95
C TYR A 30 14.87 1.78 -10.23
N PRO A 31 15.36 2.84 -10.92
CA PRO A 31 14.74 3.32 -12.16
C PRO A 31 14.66 2.24 -13.26
N PHE A 32 15.73 1.45 -13.45
CA PHE A 32 15.77 0.38 -14.46
C PHE A 32 14.94 -0.83 -14.00
N GLN A 33 14.95 -1.10 -12.70
CA GLN A 33 14.11 -2.15 -12.11
C GLN A 33 12.63 -1.84 -12.26
N LYS A 34 12.22 -0.57 -12.07
CA LYS A 34 10.83 -0.13 -12.29
C LYS A 34 10.39 -0.35 -13.74
N LEU A 35 11.23 -0.01 -14.72
CA LEU A 35 10.95 -0.28 -16.13
C LEU A 35 10.81 -1.79 -16.40
N GLU A 36 11.66 -2.64 -15.78
CA GLU A 36 11.55 -4.09 -15.91
C GLU A 36 10.26 -4.62 -15.28
N TYR A 37 9.82 -4.09 -14.14
CA TYR A 37 8.55 -4.45 -13.54
C TYR A 37 7.37 -4.09 -14.45
N MET A 38 7.36 -2.90 -15.06
CA MET A 38 6.33 -2.52 -16.04
C MET A 38 6.33 -3.47 -17.25
N ALA A 39 7.52 -3.83 -17.75
CA ALA A 39 7.63 -4.80 -18.86
C ALA A 39 7.22 -6.22 -18.44
N TYR A 40 7.45 -6.63 -17.19
CA TYR A 40 6.97 -7.88 -16.61
C TYR A 40 5.43 -7.91 -16.55
N ASP A 41 4.83 -6.85 -16.02
CA ASP A 41 3.38 -6.74 -15.85
C ASP A 41 2.66 -6.78 -17.20
N LEU A 42 3.17 -6.05 -18.21
CA LEU A 42 2.65 -6.10 -19.58
C LEU A 42 2.70 -7.52 -20.18
N ARG A 43 3.83 -8.23 -19.99
CA ARG A 43 3.96 -9.64 -20.45
C ARG A 43 3.03 -10.56 -19.67
N GLY A 44 2.84 -10.32 -18.37
CA GLY A 44 1.89 -11.04 -17.52
C GLY A 44 0.46 -10.90 -18.03
N ALA A 45 0.06 -9.70 -18.44
CA ALA A 45 -1.26 -9.45 -19.04
C ALA A 45 -1.51 -10.22 -20.34
N LEU A 46 -0.47 -10.50 -21.12
CA LEU A 46 -0.56 -11.29 -22.35
C LEU A 46 -0.65 -12.80 -22.10
N ARG A 47 -0.15 -13.30 -20.93
CA ARG A 47 -0.03 -14.74 -20.62
C ARG A 47 -1.29 -15.34 -19.98
N GLN A 48 -2.47 -14.84 -20.25
CA GLN A 48 -3.72 -15.35 -19.67
C GLN A 48 -4.04 -16.78 -20.17
N LYS A 49 -3.70 -17.80 -19.39
CA LYS A 49 -4.11 -19.18 -19.63
C LYS A 49 -5.40 -19.49 -18.88
N LYS A 50 -6.45 -19.93 -19.59
CA LYS A 50 -7.64 -20.49 -18.94
C LYS A 50 -7.25 -21.81 -18.29
N VAL A 51 -7.40 -21.89 -16.98
CA VAL A 51 -7.09 -23.07 -16.18
C VAL A 51 -8.36 -23.53 -15.48
N SER A 52 -8.57 -24.84 -15.37
CA SER A 52 -9.65 -25.39 -14.56
C SER A 52 -9.32 -25.20 -13.09
N SER A 53 -10.13 -24.45 -12.35
CA SER A 53 -9.91 -24.19 -10.94
C SER A 53 -10.52 -25.29 -10.06
N PRO A 54 -9.70 -26.00 -9.26
CA PRO A 54 -10.21 -26.84 -8.19
C PRO A 54 -10.56 -26.03 -6.94
N VAL A 55 -10.39 -24.70 -6.95
CA VAL A 55 -10.58 -23.79 -5.82
C VAL A 55 -11.93 -23.09 -5.94
N VAL A 56 -12.60 -22.93 -4.81
CA VAL A 56 -13.84 -22.15 -4.66
C VAL A 56 -13.65 -21.22 -3.47
N ILE A 57 -14.05 -19.95 -3.62
CA ILE A 57 -14.01 -18.97 -2.54
C ILE A 57 -15.40 -18.85 -1.91
N VAL A 58 -15.48 -19.01 -0.60
CA VAL A 58 -16.61 -18.61 0.23
C VAL A 58 -16.25 -17.31 0.92
N GLY A 59 -16.69 -16.22 0.31
CA GLY A 59 -16.30 -14.88 0.72
C GLY A 59 -17.19 -14.33 1.83
N ILE A 60 -16.55 -13.80 2.85
CA ILE A 60 -17.21 -13.02 3.90
C ILE A 60 -17.29 -11.59 3.38
N ASP A 61 -18.39 -11.31 2.70
CA ASP A 61 -18.70 -10.02 2.06
C ASP A 61 -19.37 -9.05 3.03
N GLU A 62 -19.65 -7.83 2.56
CA GLU A 62 -20.30 -6.78 3.34
C GLU A 62 -21.66 -7.22 3.89
N ILE A 63 -22.45 -7.91 3.06
CA ILE A 63 -23.78 -8.39 3.42
C ILE A 63 -23.69 -9.44 4.54
N SER A 64 -22.71 -10.32 4.46
CA SER A 64 -22.43 -11.33 5.49
C SER A 64 -22.05 -10.66 6.81
N ILE A 65 -21.21 -9.62 6.79
CA ILE A 65 -20.81 -8.90 7.99
C ILE A 65 -21.97 -8.09 8.57
N GLU A 66 -22.76 -7.43 7.74
CA GLU A 66 -23.91 -6.63 8.16
C GLU A 66 -24.94 -7.51 8.88
N LYS A 67 -25.26 -8.69 8.32
CA LYS A 67 -26.28 -9.58 8.87
C LYS A 67 -25.79 -10.45 10.03
N LEU A 68 -24.50 -10.82 10.06
CA LEU A 68 -23.92 -11.67 11.12
C LEU A 68 -23.28 -10.85 12.26
N GLY A 69 -23.22 -9.53 12.15
CA GLY A 69 -23.11 -8.57 13.23
C GLY A 69 -21.72 -7.98 13.50
N ARG A 70 -20.58 -8.67 13.29
CA ARG A 70 -19.25 -8.11 13.57
C ARG A 70 -18.13 -8.86 12.84
N TRP A 71 -17.00 -8.16 12.65
CA TRP A 71 -15.75 -8.75 12.21
C TRP A 71 -14.70 -8.70 13.35
N PRO A 72 -13.90 -9.74 13.58
CA PRO A 72 -14.00 -11.07 12.96
C PRO A 72 -15.34 -11.75 13.29
N LEU A 73 -15.80 -12.61 12.35
CA LEU A 73 -17.04 -13.37 12.59
C LEU A 73 -16.92 -14.24 13.85
N PRO A 74 -17.99 -14.36 14.66
CA PRO A 74 -18.02 -15.30 15.77
C PRO A 74 -17.68 -16.73 15.31
N ARG A 75 -16.88 -17.43 16.11
CA ARG A 75 -16.42 -18.79 15.79
C ARG A 75 -17.56 -19.76 15.48
N ALA A 76 -18.72 -19.58 16.09
CA ALA A 76 -19.91 -20.39 15.85
C ALA A 76 -20.31 -20.43 14.37
N TYR A 77 -20.37 -19.28 13.70
CA TYR A 77 -20.71 -19.22 12.26
C TYR A 77 -19.68 -19.92 11.38
N VAL A 78 -18.39 -19.77 11.71
CA VAL A 78 -17.33 -20.44 10.96
C VAL A 78 -17.33 -21.93 11.23
N SER A 79 -17.63 -22.35 12.45
CA SER A 79 -17.84 -23.76 12.84
C SER A 79 -18.96 -24.39 12.01
N ASP A 80 -20.12 -23.72 11.92
CA ASP A 80 -21.25 -24.21 11.15
C ASP A 80 -20.94 -24.27 9.65
N MET A 81 -20.20 -23.28 9.11
CA MET A 81 -19.74 -23.31 7.73
C MET A 81 -18.80 -24.48 7.46
N VAL A 82 -17.81 -24.71 8.32
CA VAL A 82 -16.86 -25.85 8.15
C VAL A 82 -17.61 -27.17 8.20
N ARG A 83 -18.57 -27.35 9.15
CA ARG A 83 -19.42 -28.54 9.25
C ARG A 83 -20.22 -28.75 7.96
N LYS A 84 -20.84 -27.71 7.44
CA LYS A 84 -21.63 -27.72 6.20
C LYS A 84 -20.76 -28.09 4.99
N LEU A 85 -19.56 -27.51 4.85
CA LEU A 85 -18.61 -27.85 3.79
C LEU A 85 -18.12 -29.29 3.89
N GLY A 86 -17.97 -29.82 5.09
CA GLY A 86 -17.71 -31.25 5.33
C GLY A 86 -18.84 -32.15 4.79
N GLN A 87 -20.11 -31.77 5.08
CA GLN A 87 -21.30 -32.47 4.51
C GLN A 87 -21.35 -32.38 2.98
N TYR A 88 -20.91 -31.28 2.40
CA TYR A 88 -20.79 -31.06 0.95
C TYR A 88 -19.58 -31.76 0.33
N LYS A 89 -18.80 -32.50 1.12
CA LYS A 89 -17.63 -33.28 0.70
C LYS A 89 -16.53 -32.41 0.08
N ALA A 90 -16.29 -31.22 0.64
CA ALA A 90 -15.13 -30.43 0.30
C ALA A 90 -13.86 -31.23 0.63
N LYS A 91 -12.87 -31.27 -0.29
CA LYS A 91 -11.66 -32.08 -0.12
C LYS A 91 -10.66 -31.43 0.83
N ALA A 92 -10.55 -30.10 0.81
CA ALA A 92 -9.77 -29.30 1.76
C ALA A 92 -10.49 -27.99 2.03
N VAL A 93 -10.45 -27.53 3.28
CA VAL A 93 -11.09 -26.27 3.71
C VAL A 93 -9.99 -25.38 4.33
N GLY A 94 -9.78 -24.22 3.74
CA GLY A 94 -8.91 -23.18 4.26
C GLY A 94 -9.74 -22.12 4.97
N VAL A 95 -9.51 -21.92 6.28
CA VAL A 95 -10.16 -20.86 7.05
C VAL A 95 -9.20 -19.69 7.17
N GLY A 96 -9.37 -18.62 6.40
CA GLY A 96 -8.47 -17.45 6.33
C GLY A 96 -8.63 -16.45 7.49
N ILE A 97 -8.99 -16.90 8.68
CA ILE A 97 -9.19 -16.08 9.89
C ILE A 97 -8.32 -16.62 11.02
N ILE A 98 -7.48 -15.77 11.62
CA ILE A 98 -6.66 -16.15 12.79
C ILE A 98 -7.45 -15.84 14.06
N TYR A 99 -7.82 -16.86 14.80
CA TYR A 99 -8.42 -16.74 16.13
C TYR A 99 -7.34 -16.99 17.20
N SER A 100 -6.53 -15.96 17.50
CA SER A 100 -5.35 -16.05 18.38
C SER A 100 -5.68 -16.12 19.87
N GLU A 101 -6.85 -15.66 20.29
CA GLU A 101 -7.24 -15.61 21.71
C GLU A 101 -8.25 -16.72 22.01
N SER A 102 -8.16 -17.32 23.20
CA SER A 102 -9.24 -18.14 23.72
C SER A 102 -10.45 -17.25 24.05
N GLU A 103 -11.66 -17.71 23.74
CA GLU A 103 -12.86 -16.95 23.98
C GLU A 103 -13.22 -16.95 25.49
N ASN A 104 -12.72 -15.92 26.20
CA ASN A 104 -13.07 -15.68 27.60
C ASN A 104 -14.16 -14.61 27.66
N SER A 105 -15.44 -15.05 27.60
CA SER A 105 -16.54 -14.17 28.01
C SER A 105 -16.64 -14.14 29.53
N GLU A 106 -16.99 -12.99 30.12
CA GLU A 106 -17.22 -12.88 31.58
C GLU A 106 -18.22 -13.93 32.05
N GLY A 107 -19.25 -14.22 31.26
CA GLY A 107 -20.22 -15.27 31.54
C GLY A 107 -19.64 -16.68 31.57
N LEU A 108 -18.73 -17.01 30.66
CA LEU A 108 -18.04 -18.30 30.63
C LEU A 108 -17.10 -18.47 31.84
N SER A 109 -16.39 -17.40 32.21
CA SER A 109 -15.53 -17.39 33.39
C SER A 109 -16.34 -17.56 34.66
N ALA A 110 -17.49 -16.90 34.80
CA ALA A 110 -18.40 -17.05 35.93
C ALA A 110 -18.97 -18.48 36.06
N ILE A 111 -19.38 -19.07 34.91
CA ILE A 111 -19.89 -20.45 34.89
C ILE A 111 -18.78 -21.42 35.34
N ARG A 112 -17.57 -21.29 34.84
CA ARG A 112 -16.41 -22.10 35.23
C ARG A 112 -16.08 -21.95 36.72
N GLU A 113 -16.12 -20.73 37.22
CA GLU A 113 -15.89 -20.49 38.65
C GLU A 113 -16.95 -21.14 39.54
N ILE A 114 -18.25 -21.02 39.18
CA ILE A 114 -19.35 -21.65 39.92
C ILE A 114 -19.23 -23.19 39.86
N THR A 115 -18.95 -23.74 38.67
CA THR A 115 -18.76 -25.19 38.52
C THR A 115 -17.58 -25.70 39.35
N ALA A 116 -16.45 -24.97 39.32
CA ALA A 116 -15.27 -25.33 40.14
C ALA A 116 -15.51 -25.21 41.64
N ARG A 117 -16.36 -24.29 42.11
CA ARG A 117 -16.77 -24.22 43.50
C ARG A 117 -17.63 -25.42 43.90
N ILE A 118 -18.57 -25.84 43.05
CA ILE A 118 -19.40 -27.04 43.28
C ILE A 118 -18.49 -28.29 43.31
N ASP A 119 -17.51 -28.39 42.43
CA ASP A 119 -16.60 -29.53 42.37
C ASP A 119 -15.66 -29.64 43.57
N LYS A 120 -15.40 -28.57 44.31
CA LYS A 120 -14.61 -28.54 45.53
C LYS A 120 -15.39 -28.90 46.79
N ASP A 121 -16.75 -28.83 46.73
CA ASP A 121 -17.62 -29.09 47.87
C ASP A 121 -18.20 -30.54 47.81
N SER A 122 -17.62 -31.42 48.60
CA SER A 122 -18.01 -32.83 48.64
C SER A 122 -19.44 -33.03 49.16
N ALA A 123 -20.03 -32.09 49.92
CA ALA A 123 -21.41 -32.13 50.37
C ALA A 123 -22.34 -31.74 49.26
N ALA A 124 -22.03 -30.67 48.49
CA ALA A 124 -22.77 -30.18 47.35
C ALA A 124 -22.85 -31.24 46.21
N GLN A 125 -21.84 -32.04 46.03
CA GLN A 125 -21.79 -33.12 45.00
C GLN A 125 -22.78 -34.27 45.30
N LYS A 126 -23.27 -34.41 46.51
CA LYS A 126 -24.24 -35.49 46.92
C LYS A 126 -25.68 -34.99 46.88
N ASP A 127 -25.93 -33.69 46.75
CA ASP A 127 -27.27 -33.11 46.65
C ASP A 127 -27.81 -33.28 45.24
N PRO A 128 -28.97 -33.96 45.02
CA PRO A 128 -29.55 -34.19 43.70
C PRO A 128 -29.84 -32.88 42.94
N HIS A 129 -30.25 -31.80 43.63
CA HIS A 129 -30.54 -30.51 43.03
C HIS A 129 -29.27 -29.81 42.56
N VAL A 130 -28.16 -29.91 43.32
CA VAL A 130 -26.87 -29.33 42.96
C VAL A 130 -26.25 -30.09 41.78
N VAL A 131 -26.45 -31.42 41.71
CA VAL A 131 -26.04 -32.25 40.57
C VAL A 131 -26.73 -31.83 39.28
N GLU A 132 -28.06 -31.50 39.37
CA GLU A 132 -28.82 -31.02 38.23
C GLU A 132 -28.38 -29.62 37.79
N ILE A 133 -28.15 -28.70 38.73
CA ILE A 133 -27.61 -27.36 38.45
C ILE A 133 -26.24 -27.48 37.82
N ARG A 134 -25.35 -28.35 38.34
CA ARG A 134 -24.03 -28.60 37.77
C ARG A 134 -24.10 -29.09 36.32
N LYS A 135 -25.05 -30.00 36.03
CA LYS A 135 -25.26 -30.49 34.67
C LYS A 135 -25.75 -29.36 33.73
N ALA A 136 -26.65 -28.52 34.20
CA ALA A 136 -27.10 -27.35 33.44
C ALA A 136 -25.99 -26.31 33.21
N LEU A 137 -25.12 -26.09 34.19
CA LEU A 137 -23.96 -25.21 34.05
C LEU A 137 -22.92 -25.75 33.03
N ILE A 138 -22.64 -27.05 33.05
CA ILE A 138 -21.76 -27.71 32.06
C ILE A 138 -22.36 -27.60 30.65
N GLU A 139 -23.69 -27.79 30.53
CA GLU A 139 -24.36 -27.63 29.24
C GLU A 139 -24.37 -26.19 28.75
N ALA A 140 -24.53 -25.22 29.66
CA ALA A 140 -24.41 -23.79 29.36
C ALA A 140 -22.98 -23.41 28.99
N GLU A 141 -21.95 -23.95 29.69
CA GLU A 141 -20.57 -23.79 29.35
C GLU A 141 -20.28 -24.27 27.92
N HIS A 142 -20.74 -25.46 27.58
CA HIS A 142 -20.57 -26.05 26.25
C HIS A 142 -21.24 -25.21 25.16
N LYS A 143 -22.42 -24.66 25.41
CA LYS A 143 -23.14 -23.78 24.48
C LYS A 143 -22.45 -22.41 24.32
N LEU A 144 -21.84 -21.89 25.37
CA LEU A 144 -21.16 -20.60 25.38
C LEU A 144 -19.70 -20.67 24.92
N ASN A 145 -19.06 -21.86 25.01
CA ASN A 145 -17.68 -22.08 24.60
C ASN A 145 -17.58 -22.37 23.09
N SER A 146 -17.79 -21.34 22.27
CA SER A 146 -17.73 -21.48 20.82
C SER A 146 -16.33 -21.87 20.32
N GLY A 147 -15.27 -21.62 21.11
CA GLY A 147 -13.90 -22.04 20.82
C GLY A 147 -13.71 -23.54 20.83
N ALA A 148 -14.19 -24.24 21.89
CA ALA A 148 -14.15 -25.68 21.95
C ALA A 148 -15.02 -26.35 20.88
N ALA A 149 -16.23 -25.82 20.65
CA ALA A 149 -17.09 -26.32 19.60
C ALA A 149 -16.45 -26.19 18.20
N PHE A 150 -15.72 -25.11 17.94
CA PHE A 150 -14.99 -24.95 16.69
C PHE A 150 -13.81 -25.92 16.59
N ALA A 151 -13.07 -26.12 17.68
CA ALA A 151 -11.96 -27.08 17.73
C ALA A 151 -12.44 -28.51 17.43
N ASP A 152 -13.60 -28.93 17.98
CA ASP A 152 -14.17 -30.26 17.75
C ASP A 152 -14.64 -30.43 16.29
N VAL A 153 -15.18 -29.39 15.67
CA VAL A 153 -15.53 -29.41 14.24
C VAL A 153 -14.29 -29.49 13.35
N VAL A 154 -13.22 -28.76 13.68
CA VAL A 154 -11.93 -28.81 12.95
C VAL A 154 -11.35 -30.22 13.01
N GLU A 155 -11.35 -30.86 14.19
CA GLU A 155 -10.88 -32.22 14.38
C GLU A 155 -11.72 -33.26 13.61
N SER A 156 -13.03 -33.22 13.78
CA SER A 156 -13.94 -34.19 13.15
C SER A 156 -13.99 -34.07 11.61
N SER A 157 -13.76 -32.87 11.06
CA SER A 157 -13.71 -32.65 9.62
C SER A 157 -12.45 -33.19 8.97
N ASN A 158 -11.33 -33.23 9.69
CA ASN A 158 -10.01 -33.77 9.27
C ASN A 158 -9.54 -33.28 7.87
N ASN A 159 -9.95 -32.10 7.46
CA ASN A 159 -9.59 -31.48 6.16
C ASN A 159 -9.39 -29.98 6.26
N VAL A 160 -9.26 -29.45 7.49
CA VAL A 160 -9.17 -28.00 7.76
C VAL A 160 -7.72 -27.58 7.91
N ILE A 161 -7.31 -26.58 7.14
CA ILE A 161 -6.03 -25.86 7.28
C ILE A 161 -6.32 -24.50 7.92
N LEU A 162 -5.52 -24.15 8.94
CA LEU A 162 -5.64 -22.87 9.65
C LEU A 162 -4.46 -21.95 9.36
N PRO A 163 -4.69 -20.63 9.42
CA PRO A 163 -3.68 -19.65 9.12
C PRO A 163 -2.84 -19.30 10.34
N LEU A 164 -1.59 -18.91 10.08
CA LEU A 164 -0.73 -18.20 11.01
C LEU A 164 -0.14 -16.97 10.32
N SER A 165 0.47 -16.04 11.06
CA SER A 165 1.12 -14.86 10.52
C SER A 165 2.42 -14.57 11.21
N PHE A 166 3.43 -14.14 10.44
CA PHE A 166 4.76 -13.80 10.94
C PHE A 166 4.95 -12.29 11.02
N GLN A 167 5.78 -11.86 11.97
CA GLN A 167 6.21 -10.49 12.19
C GLN A 167 7.71 -10.38 11.94
N PHE A 168 8.14 -9.30 11.27
CA PHE A 168 9.52 -9.10 10.81
C PHE A 168 10.28 -8.02 11.60
N THR A 169 9.63 -7.33 12.57
CA THR A 169 10.21 -6.25 13.38
C THR A 169 10.59 -6.70 14.79
N ASP A 170 11.48 -5.92 15.43
CA ASP A 170 12.11 -6.24 16.73
C ASP A 170 11.20 -6.04 17.97
N ASP A 171 9.97 -5.58 17.82
CA ASP A 171 9.13 -5.16 18.95
C ASP A 171 8.41 -6.27 19.71
N VAL A 172 8.78 -7.53 19.53
CA VAL A 172 8.09 -8.66 20.17
C VAL A 172 8.99 -9.38 21.16
N ASN A 173 8.65 -9.29 22.45
CA ASN A 173 9.23 -10.04 23.58
C ASN A 173 8.90 -11.55 23.49
N SER A 174 9.21 -12.22 22.38
CA SER A 174 8.90 -13.66 22.19
C SER A 174 10.15 -14.55 22.13
N ALA A 175 11.28 -14.10 22.67
CA ALA A 175 12.58 -14.67 22.36
C ALA A 175 12.90 -16.04 22.97
N THR A 176 12.17 -16.60 23.93
CA THR A 176 12.64 -17.77 24.69
C THR A 176 11.71 -18.98 24.80
N ALA A 177 10.44 -18.88 24.43
CA ALA A 177 9.52 -20.02 24.51
C ALA A 177 9.84 -21.09 23.46
N GLN A 178 9.90 -22.36 23.84
CA GLN A 178 9.98 -23.50 22.93
C GLN A 178 8.74 -23.51 22.01
N LEU A 179 8.92 -23.96 20.75
CA LEU A 179 7.81 -24.14 19.83
C LEU A 179 6.88 -25.23 20.34
N ALA A 180 5.57 -24.99 20.33
CA ALA A 180 4.60 -26.01 20.71
C ALA A 180 4.62 -27.18 19.70
N ASP A 181 4.27 -28.37 20.14
CA ASP A 181 4.35 -29.63 19.35
C ASP A 181 3.55 -29.51 18.03
N TYR A 182 2.40 -28.88 18.05
CA TYR A 182 1.60 -28.67 16.82
C TYR A 182 2.29 -27.76 15.81
N MET A 183 3.13 -26.82 16.24
CA MET A 183 3.94 -25.97 15.36
C MET A 183 5.10 -26.77 14.76
N VAL A 184 5.75 -27.63 15.58
CA VAL A 184 6.81 -28.50 15.11
C VAL A 184 6.28 -29.47 14.05
N LYS A 185 5.10 -30.06 14.28
CA LYS A 185 4.43 -30.98 13.35
C LYS A 185 4.11 -30.30 12.00
N ASN A 186 3.85 -29.02 11.98
CA ASN A 186 3.45 -28.24 10.80
C ASN A 186 4.61 -27.42 10.19
N SER A 187 5.85 -27.80 10.41
CA SER A 187 7.03 -27.11 9.91
C SER A 187 8.16 -28.09 9.60
N ILE A 188 9.07 -27.70 8.74
CA ILE A 188 10.27 -28.47 8.37
C ILE A 188 11.48 -27.86 9.07
N ARG A 189 12.41 -28.68 9.49
CA ARG A 189 13.69 -28.20 10.03
C ARG A 189 14.48 -27.51 8.90
N ALA A 190 15.00 -26.32 9.19
CA ALA A 190 15.84 -25.62 8.24
C ALA A 190 17.24 -26.27 8.22
N ASP A 191 17.53 -27.05 7.19
CA ASP A 191 18.93 -27.43 6.91
C ASP A 191 19.62 -26.20 6.31
N ALA A 192 20.84 -25.88 6.73
CA ALA A 192 21.55 -24.62 6.52
C ALA A 192 21.93 -24.35 5.04
N GLY A 193 20.97 -24.14 4.14
CA GLY A 193 21.26 -24.01 2.72
C GLY A 193 20.46 -22.97 1.90
N GLY A 194 19.37 -22.38 2.43
CA GLY A 194 18.52 -21.47 1.66
C GLY A 194 18.35 -20.10 2.31
N ALA A 195 18.41 -19.02 1.54
CA ALA A 195 18.13 -17.66 1.99
C ALA A 195 16.61 -17.41 2.10
N PHE A 196 15.94 -18.07 3.05
CA PHE A 196 14.53 -17.84 3.32
C PHE A 196 14.32 -16.55 4.12
N THR A 197 13.19 -15.90 3.91
CA THR A 197 12.82 -14.72 4.69
C THR A 197 12.66 -15.13 6.16
N ALA A 198 13.48 -14.54 7.05
CA ALA A 198 13.46 -14.83 8.47
C ALA A 198 12.48 -13.92 9.20
N ALA A 199 11.65 -14.51 10.07
CA ALA A 199 10.72 -13.81 10.94
C ALA A 199 11.23 -13.73 12.37
N ARG A 200 10.77 -12.72 13.12
CA ARG A 200 11.14 -12.46 14.53
C ARG A 200 10.00 -12.76 15.50
N GLY A 201 8.75 -12.70 15.02
CA GLY A 201 7.56 -13.01 15.80
C GLY A 201 6.58 -13.86 15.01
N ILE A 202 5.63 -14.49 15.72
CA ILE A 202 4.59 -15.32 15.13
C ILE A 202 3.26 -15.11 15.86
N VAL A 203 2.19 -15.00 15.10
CA VAL A 203 0.81 -15.03 15.60
C VAL A 203 0.16 -16.32 15.13
N VAL A 204 -0.30 -17.14 16.08
CA VAL A 204 -0.89 -18.46 15.83
C VAL A 204 -2.34 -18.48 16.32
N PRO A 205 -3.19 -19.37 15.77
CA PRO A 205 -4.50 -19.62 16.38
C PRO A 205 -4.36 -20.18 17.79
N ALA A 206 -5.40 -20.04 18.59
CA ALA A 206 -5.45 -20.61 19.95
C ALA A 206 -5.08 -22.10 19.92
N GLN A 207 -4.29 -22.54 20.91
CA GLN A 207 -3.64 -23.87 20.92
C GLN A 207 -4.66 -25.02 20.83
N ASP A 208 -5.79 -24.89 21.47
CA ASP A 208 -6.91 -25.84 21.47
C ASP A 208 -7.51 -26.06 20.07
N ILE A 209 -7.47 -25.04 19.22
CA ILE A 209 -7.95 -25.09 17.83
C ILE A 209 -6.80 -25.53 16.90
N ALA A 210 -5.63 -24.90 17.03
CA ALA A 210 -4.49 -25.13 16.15
C ALA A 210 -3.97 -26.59 16.23
N GLY A 211 -4.01 -27.20 17.42
CA GLY A 211 -3.57 -28.57 17.66
C GLY A 211 -4.44 -29.63 16.97
N LYS A 212 -5.70 -29.28 16.64
CA LYS A 212 -6.68 -30.18 16.01
C LYS A 212 -6.77 -29.99 14.48
N ALA A 213 -6.14 -28.96 13.93
CA ALA A 213 -6.11 -28.72 12.50
C ALA A 213 -5.28 -29.76 11.75
N LEU A 214 -5.68 -30.09 10.52
CA LEU A 214 -4.90 -30.97 9.64
C LEU A 214 -3.54 -30.33 9.30
N GLY A 215 -3.47 -29.01 9.18
CA GLY A 215 -2.26 -28.27 8.87
C GLY A 215 -2.33 -26.79 9.22
N LEU A 216 -1.18 -26.16 9.25
CA LEU A 216 -1.02 -24.71 9.43
C LEU A 216 -0.23 -24.13 8.27
N GLY A 217 -0.56 -22.87 7.88
CA GLY A 217 0.19 -22.15 6.88
C GLY A 217 0.10 -20.64 7.04
N HIS A 218 1.15 -19.89 6.66
CA HIS A 218 1.19 -18.45 6.85
C HIS A 218 0.42 -17.67 5.76
N LEU A 219 -0.21 -16.58 6.16
CA LEU A 219 -0.91 -15.64 5.28
C LEU A 219 -0.05 -14.44 4.85
N ASN A 220 1.25 -14.45 5.12
CA ASN A 220 2.11 -13.32 4.81
C ASN A 220 2.29 -13.17 3.30
N ILE A 221 1.86 -12.04 2.77
CA ILE A 221 2.09 -11.60 1.40
C ILE A 221 3.14 -10.49 1.43
N VAL A 222 4.13 -10.58 0.56
CA VAL A 222 5.23 -9.61 0.49
C VAL A 222 5.19 -8.94 -0.88
N ALA A 223 4.93 -7.64 -0.89
CA ALA A 223 4.99 -6.84 -2.11
C ALA A 223 6.44 -6.53 -2.50
N ASP A 224 6.67 -6.31 -3.79
CA ASP A 224 7.92 -5.80 -4.32
C ASP A 224 8.15 -4.32 -3.94
N SER A 225 9.30 -3.76 -4.28
CA SER A 225 9.68 -2.38 -3.90
C SER A 225 8.76 -1.29 -4.46
N ASP A 226 7.95 -1.59 -5.46
CA ASP A 226 6.94 -0.72 -6.05
C ASP A 226 5.53 -0.92 -5.46
N GLY A 227 5.39 -1.77 -4.44
CA GLY A 227 4.12 -2.07 -3.77
C GLY A 227 3.26 -3.14 -4.46
N VAL A 228 3.73 -3.74 -5.57
CA VAL A 228 2.99 -4.75 -6.33
C VAL A 228 3.38 -6.16 -5.88
N VAL A 229 2.38 -7.04 -5.71
CA VAL A 229 2.58 -8.44 -5.33
C VAL A 229 2.79 -9.28 -6.57
N ARG A 230 4.04 -9.69 -6.83
CA ARG A 230 4.42 -10.57 -7.96
C ARG A 230 4.91 -11.93 -7.52
N SER A 231 5.17 -12.09 -6.22
CA SER A 231 5.69 -13.34 -5.66
C SER A 231 5.12 -13.62 -4.28
N GLU A 232 5.06 -14.89 -3.91
CA GLU A 232 4.69 -15.36 -2.58
C GLU A 232 5.85 -16.14 -1.95
N PRO A 233 6.27 -15.82 -0.71
CA PRO A 233 7.19 -16.67 0.03
C PRO A 233 6.49 -17.99 0.35
N LEU A 234 6.96 -19.12 -0.21
CA LEU A 234 6.37 -20.42 0.07
C LEU A 234 6.75 -20.96 1.42
N PHE A 235 7.88 -20.49 1.98
CA PHE A 235 8.31 -20.76 3.34
C PHE A 235 8.84 -19.50 4.00
N ILE A 236 8.58 -19.38 5.31
CA ILE A 236 9.16 -18.36 6.19
C ILE A 236 9.93 -19.07 7.28
N LEU A 237 11.17 -18.63 7.51
CA LEU A 237 12.03 -19.14 8.56
C LEU A 237 11.67 -18.48 9.91
N TYR A 238 11.33 -19.27 10.90
CA TYR A 238 11.16 -18.82 12.27
C TYR A 238 11.90 -19.75 13.22
N LYS A 239 12.85 -19.19 13.98
CA LYS A 239 13.85 -19.94 14.74
C LYS A 239 14.66 -20.85 13.80
N ASP A 240 14.62 -22.17 14.00
CA ASP A 240 15.30 -23.18 13.19
C ASP A 240 14.37 -23.98 12.26
N ARG A 241 13.16 -23.41 11.98
CA ARG A 241 12.11 -24.13 11.23
C ARG A 241 11.49 -23.29 10.14
N LEU A 242 11.16 -23.97 9.04
CA LEU A 242 10.47 -23.41 7.88
C LEU A 242 8.98 -23.74 7.96
N PHE A 243 8.16 -22.71 7.94
CA PHE A 243 6.71 -22.80 7.95
C PHE A 243 6.15 -22.55 6.55
N PRO A 244 5.28 -23.44 6.03
CA PRO A 244 4.73 -23.29 4.68
C PRO A 244 3.76 -22.11 4.57
N SER A 245 3.57 -21.58 3.35
CA SER A 245 2.48 -20.66 3.08
C SER A 245 1.13 -21.38 3.16
N PHE A 246 0.09 -20.62 3.43
CA PHE A 246 -1.28 -21.15 3.53
C PHE A 246 -1.73 -21.78 2.18
N ALA A 247 -1.33 -21.17 1.06
CA ALA A 247 -1.57 -21.70 -0.27
C ALA A 247 -0.84 -23.05 -0.49
N LEU A 248 0.42 -23.14 -0.09
CA LEU A 248 1.19 -24.39 -0.22
C LEU A 248 0.59 -25.48 0.65
N ALA A 249 0.28 -25.19 1.92
CA ALA A 249 -0.32 -26.15 2.84
C ALA A 249 -1.65 -26.73 2.30
N LEU A 250 -2.50 -25.89 1.72
CA LEU A 250 -3.75 -26.33 1.09
C LEU A 250 -3.52 -27.15 -0.18
N ALA A 251 -2.60 -26.72 -1.05
CA ALA A 251 -2.31 -27.42 -2.29
C ALA A 251 -1.77 -28.84 -2.05
N ILE A 252 -0.83 -29.01 -1.11
CA ILE A 252 -0.27 -30.34 -0.75
C ILE A 252 -1.32 -31.21 -0.06
N SER A 253 -2.08 -30.66 0.88
CA SER A 253 -3.17 -31.37 1.55
C SER A 253 -4.24 -31.87 0.57
N TYR A 254 -4.61 -31.03 -0.42
CA TYR A 254 -5.53 -31.41 -1.49
C TYR A 254 -5.04 -32.61 -2.28
N GLN A 255 -3.74 -32.76 -2.49
CA GLN A 255 -3.14 -33.90 -3.18
C GLN A 255 -2.95 -35.13 -2.26
N GLY A 256 -3.24 -34.99 -0.96
CA GLY A 256 -3.10 -36.05 0.03
C GLY A 256 -1.67 -36.17 0.57
N TYR A 257 -0.86 -35.12 0.47
CA TYR A 257 0.51 -35.08 1.00
C TYR A 257 0.57 -34.29 2.30
N GLY A 258 1.52 -34.65 3.18
CA GLY A 258 1.86 -33.93 4.40
C GLY A 258 3.04 -32.98 4.21
N ILE A 259 3.28 -32.13 5.21
CA ILE A 259 4.44 -31.21 5.22
C ILE A 259 5.79 -31.97 5.15
N ASN A 260 5.86 -33.18 5.69
CA ASN A 260 7.05 -34.01 5.70
C ASN A 260 7.38 -34.67 4.33
N ASP A 261 6.43 -34.63 3.39
CA ASP A 261 6.63 -35.09 2.02
C ASP A 261 7.32 -34.04 1.12
N ILE A 262 7.57 -32.86 1.68
CA ILE A 262 8.23 -31.77 0.98
C ILE A 262 9.75 -31.89 1.09
N GLN A 263 10.40 -31.80 -0.06
CA GLN A 263 11.86 -31.71 -0.18
C GLN A 263 12.22 -30.35 -0.81
N ILE A 264 13.15 -29.65 -0.22
CA ILE A 264 13.69 -28.40 -0.73
C ILE A 264 15.07 -28.71 -1.33
N ASN A 265 15.19 -28.57 -2.66
CA ASN A 265 16.44 -28.88 -3.35
C ASN A 265 17.30 -27.62 -3.55
N ASN A 266 18.61 -27.83 -3.65
CA ASN A 266 19.59 -26.75 -3.94
C ASN A 266 19.39 -26.09 -5.32
N ASP A 267 18.59 -26.70 -6.22
CA ASP A 267 18.29 -26.19 -7.54
C ASP A 267 17.19 -25.11 -7.56
N ASN A 268 16.88 -24.51 -6.40
CA ASN A 268 15.77 -23.57 -6.23
C ASN A 268 14.40 -24.16 -6.62
N GLU A 269 14.16 -25.38 -6.23
CA GLU A 269 12.89 -26.09 -6.41
C GLU A 269 12.39 -26.72 -5.11
N ILE A 270 11.08 -26.58 -4.89
CA ILE A 270 10.35 -27.34 -3.87
C ILE A 270 9.69 -28.52 -4.55
N ARG A 271 9.94 -29.73 -4.05
CA ARG A 271 9.31 -30.96 -4.54
C ARG A 271 8.44 -31.58 -3.48
N ALA A 272 7.22 -31.90 -3.83
CA ALA A 272 6.29 -32.68 -3.03
C ALA A 272 5.73 -33.80 -3.93
N ASN A 273 6.39 -34.95 -3.92
CA ASN A 273 6.06 -36.08 -4.80
C ASN A 273 6.00 -35.68 -6.29
N LYS A 274 4.78 -35.57 -6.87
CA LYS A 274 4.57 -35.20 -8.28
C LYS A 274 4.56 -33.68 -8.54
N ILE A 275 4.53 -32.86 -7.49
CA ILE A 275 4.49 -31.41 -7.60
C ILE A 275 5.94 -30.89 -7.54
N THR A 276 6.32 -30.09 -8.55
CA THR A 276 7.59 -29.36 -8.55
C THR A 276 7.30 -27.87 -8.69
N ILE A 277 7.76 -27.08 -7.73
CA ILE A 277 7.49 -25.64 -7.68
C ILE A 277 8.83 -24.90 -7.77
N PRO A 278 9.08 -24.12 -8.82
CA PRO A 278 10.27 -23.30 -8.90
C PRO A 278 10.17 -22.13 -7.93
N ILE A 279 11.24 -21.87 -7.20
CA ILE A 279 11.39 -20.73 -6.30
C ILE A 279 12.60 -19.89 -6.72
N ASN A 280 12.67 -18.67 -6.26
CA ASN A 280 13.86 -17.84 -6.40
C ASN A 280 14.84 -18.08 -5.23
N GLU A 281 15.98 -17.37 -5.25
CA GLU A 281 17.03 -17.43 -4.23
C GLU A 281 16.51 -17.13 -2.81
N ASN A 282 15.41 -16.41 -2.67
CA ASN A 282 14.77 -16.04 -1.40
C ASN A 282 13.59 -16.95 -1.02
N GLY A 283 13.44 -18.11 -1.65
CA GLY A 283 12.36 -19.06 -1.36
C GLY A 283 10.96 -18.59 -1.82
N LYS A 284 10.88 -17.61 -2.75
CA LYS A 284 9.61 -17.07 -3.24
C LYS A 284 9.25 -17.68 -4.59
N MET A 285 7.97 -18.03 -4.77
CA MET A 285 7.39 -18.42 -6.06
C MET A 285 6.85 -17.19 -6.78
N LEU A 286 7.14 -17.05 -8.08
CA LEU A 286 6.52 -16.02 -8.92
C LEU A 286 5.09 -16.41 -9.28
N ILE A 287 4.17 -15.46 -9.09
CA ILE A 287 2.73 -15.68 -9.32
C ILE A 287 2.38 -15.41 -10.77
N SER A 288 1.74 -16.37 -11.44
CA SER A 288 1.13 -16.20 -12.75
C SER A 288 -0.33 -15.83 -12.57
N TYR A 289 -0.65 -14.56 -12.63
CA TYR A 289 -2.03 -14.09 -12.54
C TYR A 289 -2.80 -14.42 -13.81
N THR A 290 -3.96 -15.06 -13.67
CA THR A 290 -4.82 -15.47 -14.78
C THR A 290 -6.09 -14.62 -14.81
N GLY A 291 -6.14 -13.64 -15.71
CA GLY A 291 -7.38 -13.03 -16.16
C GLY A 291 -8.08 -12.02 -15.24
N LYS A 292 -9.32 -11.72 -15.62
CA LYS A 292 -10.23 -10.74 -15.01
C LYS A 292 -10.76 -11.23 -13.66
N SER A 293 -11.36 -10.35 -12.83
CA SER A 293 -12.07 -10.70 -11.59
C SER A 293 -13.06 -11.85 -11.82
N GLY A 294 -13.09 -12.79 -10.84
CA GLY A 294 -14.00 -13.94 -10.95
C GLY A 294 -13.43 -15.12 -11.76
N SER A 295 -12.10 -15.18 -11.98
CA SER A 295 -11.48 -16.39 -12.53
C SER A 295 -11.66 -17.60 -11.62
N VAL A 296 -11.67 -17.38 -10.29
CA VAL A 296 -12.01 -18.38 -9.28
C VAL A 296 -13.49 -18.24 -8.91
N PRO A 297 -14.27 -19.32 -8.89
CA PRO A 297 -15.66 -19.30 -8.47
C PRO A 297 -15.80 -18.71 -7.05
N TYR A 298 -16.70 -17.75 -6.90
CA TYR A 298 -16.95 -17.01 -5.67
C TYR A 298 -18.41 -17.13 -5.25
N TYR A 299 -18.64 -17.34 -3.96
CA TYR A 299 -19.98 -17.39 -3.37
C TYR A 299 -19.98 -16.64 -2.03
N SER A 300 -21.07 -15.89 -1.74
CA SER A 300 -21.25 -15.23 -0.47
C SER A 300 -21.35 -16.24 0.68
N PHE A 301 -20.66 -15.97 1.79
CA PHE A 301 -20.74 -16.78 3.00
C PHE A 301 -22.20 -16.97 3.46
N LEU A 302 -22.98 -15.89 3.43
CA LEU A 302 -24.38 -15.93 3.83
C LEU A 302 -25.23 -16.80 2.90
N ASP A 303 -24.98 -16.78 1.59
CA ASP A 303 -25.76 -17.58 0.64
C ASP A 303 -25.44 -19.08 0.77
N VAL A 304 -24.18 -19.42 1.06
CA VAL A 304 -23.80 -20.81 1.38
C VAL A 304 -24.44 -21.25 2.70
N MET A 305 -24.44 -20.40 3.74
CA MET A 305 -25.10 -20.71 5.01
C MET A 305 -26.60 -20.98 4.84
N ASN A 306 -27.26 -20.24 3.97
CA ASN A 306 -28.70 -20.33 3.71
C ASN A 306 -29.09 -21.35 2.62
N ASP A 307 -28.20 -22.30 2.26
CA ASP A 307 -28.44 -23.36 1.26
C ASP A 307 -28.83 -22.87 -0.14
N LYS A 308 -28.48 -21.62 -0.50
CA LYS A 308 -28.75 -21.10 -1.84
C LYS A 308 -27.78 -21.60 -2.90
N VAL A 309 -26.63 -22.14 -2.48
CA VAL A 309 -25.58 -22.67 -3.37
C VAL A 309 -25.61 -24.19 -3.33
N PRO A 310 -25.71 -24.88 -4.49
CA PRO A 310 -25.77 -26.34 -4.54
C PRO A 310 -24.53 -26.99 -3.92
N ALA A 311 -24.70 -28.05 -3.14
CA ALA A 311 -23.62 -28.81 -2.49
C ALA A 311 -22.58 -29.38 -3.51
N ALA A 312 -23.03 -29.73 -4.70
CA ALA A 312 -22.16 -30.21 -5.79
C ALA A 312 -21.05 -29.21 -6.19
N THR A 313 -21.28 -27.92 -5.95
CA THR A 313 -20.32 -26.84 -6.21
C THR A 313 -19.00 -27.02 -5.43
N PHE A 314 -19.09 -27.58 -4.23
CA PHE A 314 -17.98 -27.71 -3.28
C PHE A 314 -17.37 -29.11 -3.26
N SER A 315 -18.07 -30.10 -3.79
CA SER A 315 -17.65 -31.50 -3.73
C SER A 315 -16.31 -31.72 -4.44
N GLY A 316 -15.37 -32.32 -3.72
CA GLY A 316 -14.02 -32.60 -4.22
C GLY A 316 -13.14 -31.36 -4.47
N LYS A 317 -13.56 -30.17 -4.05
CA LYS A 317 -12.86 -28.90 -4.24
C LYS A 317 -12.06 -28.48 -3.01
N ILE A 318 -11.14 -27.53 -3.21
CA ILE A 318 -10.55 -26.71 -2.14
C ILE A 318 -11.50 -25.54 -1.91
N VAL A 319 -11.96 -25.36 -0.68
CA VAL A 319 -12.82 -24.23 -0.33
C VAL A 319 -12.05 -23.26 0.57
N LEU A 320 -11.93 -22.01 0.13
CA LEU A 320 -11.29 -20.93 0.89
C LEU A 320 -12.37 -20.07 1.54
N ILE A 321 -12.43 -20.07 2.86
CA ILE A 321 -13.25 -19.13 3.62
C ILE A 321 -12.36 -17.92 3.94
N GLY A 322 -12.70 -16.75 3.42
CA GLY A 322 -11.89 -15.56 3.64
C GLY A 322 -12.68 -14.27 3.50
N LEU A 323 -12.09 -13.21 4.04
CA LEU A 323 -12.65 -11.88 3.97
C LEU A 323 -12.54 -11.35 2.54
N THR A 324 -13.67 -11.01 1.97
CA THR A 324 -13.78 -10.41 0.63
C THR A 324 -14.47 -9.04 0.68
N ALA A 325 -14.99 -8.67 1.85
CA ALA A 325 -15.49 -7.33 2.11
C ALA A 325 -14.35 -6.32 1.90
N THR A 326 -14.54 -5.41 0.94
CA THR A 326 -13.53 -4.44 0.49
C THR A 326 -13.11 -3.45 1.56
N VAL A 327 -14.00 -3.15 2.51
CA VAL A 327 -13.75 -2.21 3.62
C VAL A 327 -12.77 -2.78 4.67
N ARG A 328 -12.59 -4.10 4.72
CA ARG A 328 -11.88 -4.78 5.83
C ARG A 328 -10.84 -5.79 5.38
N GLY A 329 -10.78 -6.12 4.10
CA GLY A 329 -9.82 -7.08 3.55
C GLY A 329 -8.46 -6.46 3.31
N ALA A 330 -7.37 -7.21 3.58
CA ALA A 330 -6.06 -6.86 3.08
C ALA A 330 -6.09 -7.02 1.55
N VAL A 331 -5.76 -5.94 0.84
CA VAL A 331 -5.77 -5.89 -0.62
C VAL A 331 -4.36 -5.62 -1.11
N GLY A 332 -3.88 -6.44 -2.03
CA GLY A 332 -2.58 -6.26 -2.67
C GLY A 332 -2.74 -5.71 -4.09
N ALA A 333 -1.94 -4.72 -4.46
CA ALA A 333 -1.76 -4.38 -5.86
C ALA A 333 -1.09 -5.56 -6.58
N THR A 334 -1.59 -5.94 -7.74
CA THR A 334 -1.05 -7.03 -8.56
C THR A 334 -0.78 -6.54 -9.99
N PRO A 335 0.03 -7.26 -10.78
CA PRO A 335 0.33 -6.87 -12.17
C PRO A 335 -0.88 -6.60 -13.07
N LEU A 336 -2.00 -7.24 -12.79
CA LEU A 336 -3.21 -7.12 -13.61
C LEU A 336 -4.27 -6.20 -13.00
N ARG A 337 -4.11 -5.84 -11.70
CA ARG A 337 -5.11 -5.08 -10.95
C ARG A 337 -4.48 -4.34 -9.78
N SER A 338 -5.00 -3.16 -9.55
CA SER A 338 -4.64 -2.37 -8.38
C SER A 338 -5.09 -2.99 -7.06
N ASN A 339 -6.11 -3.89 -7.08
CA ASN A 339 -6.78 -4.35 -5.86
C ASN A 339 -7.30 -5.79 -6.02
N LEU A 340 -6.58 -6.75 -5.46
CA LEU A 340 -7.02 -8.14 -5.36
C LEU A 340 -7.04 -8.55 -3.88
N ASN A 341 -8.13 -9.19 -3.43
CA ASN A 341 -8.21 -9.67 -2.06
C ASN A 341 -7.18 -10.76 -1.78
N ASN A 342 -6.63 -10.79 -0.58
CA ASN A 342 -5.63 -11.81 -0.21
C ASN A 342 -6.14 -13.23 -0.44
N VAL A 343 -7.43 -13.50 -0.24
CA VAL A 343 -8.02 -14.81 -0.50
C VAL A 343 -7.98 -15.17 -1.99
N GLU A 344 -8.13 -14.21 -2.90
CA GLU A 344 -8.01 -14.43 -4.34
C GLU A 344 -6.55 -14.62 -4.77
N ILE A 345 -5.61 -13.89 -4.13
CA ILE A 345 -4.17 -14.11 -4.34
C ILE A 345 -3.82 -15.54 -3.90
N THR A 346 -4.25 -15.95 -2.70
CA THR A 346 -4.06 -17.32 -2.20
C THR A 346 -4.64 -18.36 -3.15
N ALA A 347 -5.87 -18.14 -3.66
CA ALA A 347 -6.50 -19.03 -4.63
C ALA A 347 -5.67 -19.13 -5.92
N THR A 348 -5.18 -18.01 -6.44
CA THR A 348 -4.31 -17.97 -7.63
C THR A 348 -3.01 -18.73 -7.41
N VAL A 349 -2.39 -18.61 -6.24
CA VAL A 349 -1.17 -19.35 -5.90
C VAL A 349 -1.45 -20.85 -5.84
N ILE A 350 -2.56 -21.29 -5.23
CA ILE A 350 -2.97 -22.69 -5.21
C ILE A 350 -3.15 -23.21 -6.65
N GLU A 351 -3.84 -22.46 -7.51
CA GLU A 351 -4.00 -22.83 -8.92
C GLU A 351 -2.66 -22.94 -9.65
N ASN A 352 -1.74 -22.03 -9.44
CA ASN A 352 -0.41 -22.06 -10.02
C ASN A 352 0.35 -23.33 -9.60
N ILE A 353 0.28 -23.70 -8.32
CA ILE A 353 0.91 -24.90 -7.79
C ILE A 353 0.30 -26.15 -8.42
N LEU A 354 -1.02 -26.29 -8.41
CA LEU A 354 -1.72 -27.51 -8.85
C LEU A 354 -1.67 -27.72 -10.36
N ASN A 355 -1.66 -26.64 -11.13
CA ASN A 355 -1.68 -26.69 -12.60
C ASN A 355 -0.29 -26.52 -13.23
N ALA A 356 0.78 -26.46 -12.43
CA ALA A 356 2.14 -26.20 -12.87
C ALA A 356 2.28 -24.95 -13.78
N ASN A 357 1.45 -23.93 -13.52
CA ASN A 357 1.45 -22.69 -14.29
C ASN A 357 2.38 -21.65 -13.62
N HIS A 358 3.68 -21.96 -13.61
CA HIS A 358 4.67 -21.13 -12.94
C HIS A 358 5.34 -20.16 -13.89
N ILE A 359 5.72 -18.98 -13.36
CA ILE A 359 6.76 -18.13 -13.92
C ILE A 359 8.04 -18.51 -13.18
N ARG A 360 9.14 -18.66 -13.92
CA ARG A 360 10.42 -19.12 -13.37
C ARG A 360 11.56 -18.21 -13.83
N ARG A 361 12.53 -18.04 -12.94
CA ARG A 361 13.77 -17.34 -13.22
C ARG A 361 14.94 -18.14 -12.69
N PRO A 362 15.40 -19.18 -13.43
CA PRO A 362 16.57 -19.97 -13.05
C PRO A 362 17.83 -19.09 -12.91
N GLY A 363 18.73 -19.42 -12.00
CA GLY A 363 19.94 -18.63 -11.72
C GLY A 363 20.86 -18.45 -12.94
N TRP A 364 20.89 -19.43 -13.86
CA TRP A 364 21.71 -19.32 -15.08
C TRP A 364 21.27 -18.18 -16.04
N LEU A 365 20.03 -17.65 -15.91
CA LEU A 365 19.57 -16.53 -16.72
C LEU A 365 20.38 -15.25 -16.51
N VAL A 366 20.95 -15.06 -15.33
CA VAL A 366 21.84 -13.92 -15.04
C VAL A 366 23.05 -13.94 -15.99
N TYR A 367 23.65 -15.10 -16.20
CA TYR A 367 24.80 -15.25 -17.11
C TYR A 367 24.40 -15.03 -18.57
N LEU A 368 23.21 -15.49 -18.99
CA LEU A 368 22.67 -15.20 -20.30
C LEU A 368 22.44 -13.71 -20.53
N GLU A 369 21.82 -13.02 -19.55
CA GLU A 369 21.56 -11.58 -19.61
C GLU A 369 22.86 -10.79 -19.68
N LEU A 370 23.89 -11.14 -18.91
CA LEU A 370 25.22 -10.53 -18.99
C LEU A 370 25.87 -10.79 -20.35
N ALA A 371 25.78 -11.99 -20.90
CA ALA A 371 26.32 -12.31 -22.24
C ALA A 371 25.62 -11.50 -23.34
N VAL A 372 24.30 -11.34 -23.27
CA VAL A 372 23.53 -10.51 -24.19
C VAL A 372 23.92 -9.04 -24.09
N MET A 373 24.08 -8.52 -22.85
CA MET A 373 24.54 -7.15 -22.65
C MET A 373 25.96 -6.94 -23.19
N ALA A 374 26.86 -7.92 -23.03
CA ALA A 374 28.20 -7.86 -23.60
C ALA A 374 28.16 -7.88 -25.15
N LEU A 375 27.31 -8.73 -25.74
CA LEU A 375 27.11 -8.78 -27.19
C LEU A 375 26.58 -7.44 -27.73
N PHE A 376 25.54 -6.88 -27.09
CA PHE A 376 24.97 -5.60 -27.53
C PHE A 376 25.89 -4.43 -27.24
N GLY A 377 26.68 -4.46 -26.17
CA GLY A 377 27.75 -3.49 -25.90
C GLY A 377 28.84 -3.54 -26.97
N GLY A 378 29.24 -4.75 -27.40
CA GLY A 378 30.17 -4.94 -28.54
C GLY A 378 29.60 -4.42 -29.85
N LEU A 379 28.30 -4.65 -30.12
CA LEU A 379 27.63 -4.09 -31.30
C LEU A 379 27.65 -2.55 -31.28
N ILE A 380 27.35 -1.93 -30.15
CA ILE A 380 27.42 -0.46 -29.98
C ILE A 380 28.83 0.06 -30.11
N ALA A 381 29.82 -0.63 -29.52
CA ALA A 381 31.21 -0.15 -29.52
C ALA A 381 31.91 -0.29 -30.87
N PHE A 382 31.65 -1.37 -31.62
CA PHE A 382 32.42 -1.73 -32.79
C PHE A 382 31.68 -1.65 -34.13
N LEU A 383 30.36 -1.95 -34.15
CA LEU A 383 29.60 -1.98 -35.40
C LEU A 383 28.90 -0.64 -35.67
N ILE A 384 28.15 -0.12 -34.72
CA ILE A 384 27.33 1.08 -34.91
C ILE A 384 28.15 2.31 -35.37
N PRO A 385 29.34 2.59 -34.83
CA PRO A 385 30.13 3.74 -35.27
C PRO A 385 30.62 3.68 -36.73
N ARG A 386 30.61 2.47 -37.34
CA ARG A 386 31.00 2.25 -38.72
C ARG A 386 29.88 2.41 -39.72
N LEU A 387 28.62 2.49 -39.23
CA LEU A 387 27.42 2.61 -40.05
C LEU A 387 27.00 4.07 -40.22
N ARG A 388 26.32 4.38 -41.33
CA ARG A 388 25.65 5.68 -41.50
C ARG A 388 24.56 5.81 -40.42
N ALA A 389 24.32 7.01 -39.89
CA ALA A 389 23.41 7.23 -38.77
C ALA A 389 22.01 6.56 -38.96
N GLY A 390 21.39 6.71 -40.13
CA GLY A 390 20.12 6.08 -40.41
C GLY A 390 20.15 4.55 -40.42
N VAL A 391 21.25 3.96 -40.94
CA VAL A 391 21.43 2.50 -40.95
C VAL A 391 21.72 2.00 -39.53
N GLY A 392 22.53 2.74 -38.74
CA GLY A 392 22.76 2.43 -37.33
C GLY A 392 21.50 2.45 -36.50
N ALA A 393 20.63 3.45 -36.73
CA ALA A 393 19.30 3.50 -36.09
C ALA A 393 18.44 2.26 -36.45
N ALA A 394 18.36 1.93 -37.73
CA ALA A 394 17.58 0.78 -38.22
C ALA A 394 18.09 -0.55 -37.64
N VAL A 395 19.43 -0.74 -37.57
CA VAL A 395 20.01 -1.95 -36.94
C VAL A 395 19.71 -2.01 -35.45
N THR A 396 19.87 -0.90 -34.72
CA THR A 396 19.59 -0.83 -33.29
C THR A 396 18.11 -1.11 -33.00
N ALA A 397 17.20 -0.51 -33.77
CA ALA A 397 15.76 -0.75 -33.66
C ALA A 397 15.41 -2.22 -34.00
N GLY A 398 15.97 -2.77 -35.06
CA GLY A 398 15.76 -4.17 -35.44
C GLY A 398 16.20 -5.15 -34.35
N VAL A 399 17.40 -4.97 -33.79
CA VAL A 399 17.90 -5.81 -32.69
C VAL A 399 17.01 -5.67 -31.43
N THR A 400 16.57 -4.45 -31.13
CA THR A 400 15.65 -4.20 -29.99
C THR A 400 14.32 -4.93 -30.16
N ILE A 401 13.73 -4.86 -31.36
CA ILE A 401 12.46 -5.53 -31.67
C ILE A 401 12.62 -7.05 -31.58
N VAL A 402 13.66 -7.62 -32.21
CA VAL A 402 13.93 -9.06 -32.16
C VAL A 402 14.12 -9.54 -30.72
N TRP A 403 14.93 -8.81 -29.92
CA TRP A 403 15.11 -9.12 -28.50
C TRP A 403 13.81 -9.06 -27.72
N GLY A 404 12.99 -8.03 -27.93
CA GLY A 404 11.67 -7.91 -27.31
C GLY A 404 10.75 -9.10 -27.64
N ILE A 405 10.67 -9.47 -28.92
CA ILE A 405 9.87 -10.62 -29.40
C ILE A 405 10.34 -11.92 -28.73
N VAL A 406 11.65 -12.18 -28.70
CA VAL A 406 12.21 -13.38 -28.05
C VAL A 406 11.85 -13.42 -26.57
N CYS A 407 12.02 -12.32 -25.84
CA CYS A 407 11.66 -12.25 -24.43
C CYS A 407 10.16 -12.45 -24.16
N ILE A 408 9.29 -11.87 -24.99
CA ILE A 408 7.83 -12.05 -24.90
C ILE A 408 7.46 -13.49 -25.22
N TYR A 409 8.03 -14.09 -26.26
CA TYR A 409 7.76 -15.47 -26.64
C TYR A 409 8.15 -16.46 -25.56
N LEU A 410 9.36 -16.33 -24.97
CA LEU A 410 9.84 -17.23 -23.91
C LEU A 410 9.02 -17.06 -22.63
N PHE A 411 8.61 -15.84 -22.31
CA PHE A 411 7.73 -15.58 -21.18
C PHE A 411 6.34 -16.19 -21.37
N TYR A 412 5.76 -16.05 -22.57
CA TYR A 412 4.44 -16.60 -22.90
C TYR A 412 4.44 -18.13 -22.95
N SER A 413 5.38 -18.73 -23.69
CA SER A 413 5.41 -20.17 -23.95
C SER A 413 5.94 -20.99 -22.78
N GLN A 414 7.04 -20.56 -22.18
CA GLN A 414 7.76 -21.32 -21.14
C GLN A 414 7.69 -20.72 -19.73
N GLY A 415 7.13 -19.51 -19.57
CA GLY A 415 7.10 -18.81 -18.30
C GLY A 415 8.49 -18.34 -17.83
N LEU A 416 9.44 -18.14 -18.73
CA LEU A 416 10.77 -17.67 -18.40
C LEU A 416 10.80 -16.14 -18.28
N TRP A 417 11.16 -15.64 -17.10
CA TRP A 417 11.36 -14.19 -16.89
C TRP A 417 12.80 -13.79 -17.16
N ILE A 418 13.03 -13.25 -18.35
CA ILE A 418 14.30 -12.62 -18.75
C ILE A 418 14.14 -11.10 -18.57
N LYS A 419 15.11 -10.45 -17.93
CA LYS A 419 15.13 -8.99 -17.75
C LYS A 419 15.46 -8.31 -19.09
N MET A 420 14.40 -7.98 -19.84
CA MET A 420 14.55 -7.47 -21.21
C MET A 420 14.94 -5.99 -21.28
N THR A 421 14.64 -5.21 -20.25
CA THR A 421 14.80 -3.74 -20.28
C THR A 421 16.25 -3.31 -20.23
N TYR A 422 17.12 -4.00 -19.50
CA TYR A 422 18.54 -3.64 -19.39
C TYR A 422 19.28 -3.70 -20.73
N PRO A 423 19.18 -4.78 -21.55
CA PRO A 423 19.75 -4.78 -22.89
C PRO A 423 19.14 -3.72 -23.83
N ILE A 424 17.84 -3.43 -23.71
CA ILE A 424 17.14 -2.41 -24.50
C ILE A 424 17.67 -1.01 -24.15
N VAL A 425 17.79 -0.70 -22.85
CA VAL A 425 18.34 0.58 -22.37
C VAL A 425 19.78 0.73 -22.80
N LEU A 426 20.59 -0.34 -22.76
CA LEU A 426 21.96 -0.33 -23.27
C LEU A 426 22.03 0.07 -24.75
N LEU A 427 21.19 -0.55 -25.60
CA LEU A 427 21.11 -0.23 -27.03
C LEU A 427 20.70 1.24 -27.26
N PHE A 428 19.68 1.70 -26.53
CA PHE A 428 19.17 3.07 -26.67
C PHE A 428 20.22 4.12 -26.24
N LEU A 429 20.75 3.98 -25.03
CA LEU A 429 21.77 4.92 -24.50
C LEU A 429 23.03 4.90 -25.32
N GLY A 430 23.51 3.71 -25.72
CA GLY A 430 24.70 3.55 -26.51
C GLY A 430 24.57 4.17 -27.90
N TYR A 431 23.44 3.91 -28.61
CA TYR A 431 23.17 4.55 -29.89
C TYR A 431 23.09 6.07 -29.77
N THR A 432 22.30 6.57 -28.76
CA THR A 432 22.15 8.01 -28.55
C THR A 432 23.47 8.70 -28.26
N ALA A 433 24.35 8.11 -27.45
CA ALA A 433 25.67 8.65 -27.13
C ALA A 433 26.58 8.78 -28.37
N ILE A 434 26.50 7.79 -29.29
CA ILE A 434 27.27 7.81 -30.54
C ILE A 434 26.66 8.82 -31.54
N ALA A 435 25.32 8.85 -31.67
CA ALA A 435 24.64 9.74 -32.61
C ALA A 435 24.82 11.23 -32.28
N LEU A 436 24.73 11.58 -30.97
CA LEU A 436 24.97 12.96 -30.49
C LEU A 436 26.39 13.44 -30.81
N ARG A 437 27.38 12.53 -30.81
CA ARG A 437 28.76 12.86 -31.17
C ARG A 437 28.97 13.04 -32.65
N GLY A 438 28.30 12.24 -33.50
CA GLY A 438 28.36 12.34 -34.95
C GLY A 438 27.71 13.59 -35.53
N GLY A 439 26.81 14.25 -34.72
CA GLY A 439 26.11 15.47 -35.11
C GLY A 439 26.82 16.79 -34.80
N VAL A 440 28.00 16.79 -34.17
CA VAL A 440 28.80 18.02 -33.97
C VAL A 440 29.62 18.27 -35.22
N PRO A 441 29.33 19.32 -36.02
CA PRO A 441 30.13 19.64 -37.20
C PRO A 441 31.56 19.94 -36.77
N SER A 442 32.55 19.23 -37.31
CA SER A 442 33.95 19.58 -37.13
C SER A 442 34.24 20.86 -37.92
N GLU A 443 34.30 22.00 -37.25
CA GLU A 443 34.99 23.16 -37.82
C GLU A 443 36.44 22.79 -38.13
N GLY A 444 36.79 22.80 -39.41
CA GLY A 444 38.16 22.78 -39.83
C GLY A 444 38.54 21.75 -40.89
N LYS A 445 38.17 22.03 -42.13
CA LYS A 445 38.98 21.80 -43.33
C LYS A 445 38.43 22.66 -44.48
N THR A 446 38.85 23.92 -44.50
CA THR A 446 38.95 24.68 -45.75
C THR A 446 40.18 24.18 -46.49
N GLY A 447 39.95 23.33 -47.46
CA GLY A 447 40.91 23.01 -48.50
C GLY A 447 40.54 23.86 -49.73
N THR A 448 41.41 24.82 -50.06
CA THR A 448 41.44 25.55 -51.30
C THR A 448 41.57 24.59 -52.46
N GLU A 449 40.67 24.66 -53.42
CA GLU A 449 40.93 24.36 -54.85
C GLU A 449 40.24 25.43 -55.69
N GLU A 450 41.07 26.18 -56.40
CA GLU A 450 40.75 27.08 -57.51
C GLU A 450 40.35 26.28 -58.74
N ALA A 451 39.28 26.79 -59.41
CA ALA A 451 39.16 26.86 -60.90
C ALA A 451 37.74 27.38 -61.20
N ASP A 452 37.69 28.61 -61.58
CA ASP A 452 37.64 29.29 -62.90
C ASP A 452 36.35 29.01 -63.72
N ASN A 453 35.80 30.16 -64.18
CA ASN A 453 34.89 30.45 -65.29
C ASN A 453 33.39 30.30 -65.21
N GLY A 454 32.78 31.49 -65.42
CA GLY A 454 31.76 31.71 -66.39
C GLY A 454 30.42 32.30 -65.96
N SER A 455 30.38 33.68 -66.03
CA SER A 455 29.29 34.55 -66.45
C SER A 455 27.85 34.04 -66.54
N GLU A 456 26.92 34.74 -65.95
CA GLU A 456 25.96 35.69 -66.54
C GLU A 456 24.78 36.01 -65.60
N THR A 457 24.68 37.27 -65.34
CA THR A 457 23.56 38.21 -65.21
C THR A 457 22.16 37.66 -65.10
N ASN A 458 21.38 38.09 -64.04
CA ASN A 458 20.25 39.01 -64.19
C ASN A 458 19.68 39.53 -62.85
N LYS A 459 19.71 40.82 -62.77
CA LYS A 459 18.90 41.88 -62.15
C LYS A 459 17.65 41.52 -61.29
N MET A 460 17.70 42.00 -60.07
CA MET A 460 16.86 42.97 -59.28
C MET A 460 15.36 43.17 -59.62
N PRO A 461 14.45 43.71 -58.72
CA PRO A 461 14.65 44.65 -57.59
C PRO A 461 13.85 44.24 -56.33
N GLY A 462 14.12 44.59 -55.10
CA GLY A 462 14.29 45.89 -54.45
C GLY A 462 13.05 46.41 -53.75
N LEU A 463 13.06 46.45 -52.41
CA LEU A 463 12.33 47.47 -51.64
C LEU A 463 12.92 47.59 -50.24
N SER A 464 13.50 48.72 -50.02
CA SER A 464 14.00 49.29 -48.76
C SER A 464 12.87 49.90 -47.94
N PHE A 465 12.96 49.84 -46.60
CA PHE A 465 12.59 50.99 -45.77
C PHE A 465 13.48 51.06 -44.53
N GLN A 466 14.01 52.28 -44.35
CA GLN A 466 14.82 52.79 -43.26
C GLN A 466 14.01 53.23 -42.05
N GLY A 467 14.68 53.37 -40.92
CA GLY A 467 14.34 54.25 -39.80
C GLY A 467 14.92 53.73 -38.50
N GLN A 468 16.13 54.09 -38.08
CA GLN A 468 16.53 55.13 -37.12
C GLN A 468 15.71 55.07 -35.79
N GLY A 469 16.26 55.05 -34.59
CA GLY A 469 17.56 55.38 -34.07
C GLY A 469 17.58 55.36 -32.54
N GLN A 470 18.78 55.45 -31.97
CA GLN A 470 19.19 55.94 -30.64
C GLN A 470 18.84 55.08 -29.41
N SER A 471 19.77 54.40 -28.79
CA SER A 471 20.81 54.77 -27.79
C SER A 471 20.21 55.34 -26.48
N ASP A 472 20.43 54.64 -25.39
CA ASP A 472 21.23 55.15 -24.30
C ASP A 472 21.55 54.10 -23.24
N ALA A 473 22.80 54.10 -22.83
CA ALA A 473 23.40 53.31 -21.81
C ALA A 473 23.13 53.88 -20.42
N VAL A 474 22.98 53.01 -19.38
CA VAL A 474 23.51 53.32 -18.04
C VAL A 474 23.69 52.03 -17.20
N LYS A 475 24.96 51.79 -16.89
CA LYS A 475 25.60 51.28 -15.66
C LYS A 475 25.06 50.10 -14.85
N LYS A 476 26.00 49.14 -14.76
CA LYS A 476 26.27 48.14 -13.72
C LYS A 476 26.11 48.67 -12.28
N VAL A 477 25.44 47.87 -11.43
CA VAL A 477 25.82 47.69 -10.02
C VAL A 477 25.84 46.19 -9.72
N LYS A 478 26.90 45.78 -8.99
CA LYS A 478 27.32 44.42 -8.69
C LYS A 478 26.99 44.09 -7.21
N ALA A 479 26.63 42.83 -6.96
CA ALA A 479 26.80 42.02 -5.74
C ALA A 479 25.60 41.94 -4.76
N PRO A 480 25.51 40.86 -3.93
CA PRO A 480 26.24 39.57 -3.93
C PRO A 480 25.34 38.33 -3.97
N ALA A 481 26.00 37.21 -4.24
CA ALA A 481 25.43 35.87 -4.29
C ALA A 481 25.24 35.26 -2.90
N GLU A 482 24.15 34.50 -2.71
CA GLU A 482 24.06 33.39 -1.76
C GLU A 482 23.05 32.32 -2.24
N PRO A 483 23.00 31.08 -1.68
CA PRO A 483 23.27 29.91 -2.53
C PRO A 483 22.01 29.21 -3.02
N VAL A 484 22.11 28.68 -4.22
CA VAL A 484 21.13 27.86 -4.90
C VAL A 484 21.10 26.48 -4.25
N VAL A 485 19.99 26.13 -3.60
CA VAL A 485 19.63 24.74 -3.33
C VAL A 485 18.85 24.23 -4.54
N THR A 486 19.50 23.39 -5.31
CA THR A 486 18.95 22.68 -6.45
C THR A 486 17.86 21.72 -6.01
N ALA A 487 16.60 22.03 -6.33
CA ALA A 487 15.52 21.06 -6.40
C ALA A 487 15.58 20.38 -7.77
N ALA A 488 15.58 19.05 -7.77
CA ALA A 488 15.55 18.24 -8.98
C ALA A 488 14.24 18.44 -9.77
N PRO A 489 14.30 18.40 -11.10
CA PRO A 489 13.11 18.58 -11.93
C PRO A 489 12.24 17.33 -11.92
N ILE A 490 10.97 17.52 -11.62
CA ILE A 490 9.90 16.53 -11.91
C ILE A 490 9.45 16.87 -13.33
N GLU A 491 9.98 16.16 -14.30
CA GLU A 491 9.40 16.07 -15.65
C GLU A 491 8.63 14.75 -15.79
N GLU A 492 7.51 14.86 -16.50
CA GLU A 492 6.62 13.81 -17.01
C GLU A 492 5.29 13.59 -16.27
N ALA A 493 4.36 14.48 -16.54
CA ALA A 493 2.94 14.16 -16.78
C ALA A 493 2.26 15.34 -17.49
N THR A 494 2.79 15.73 -18.62
CA THR A 494 2.15 16.73 -19.51
C THR A 494 1.78 16.06 -20.82
N VAL A 495 0.74 15.27 -20.81
CA VAL A 495 0.10 14.79 -22.03
C VAL A 495 -1.41 14.78 -21.82
N ILE A 496 -2.02 15.91 -21.73
CA ILE A 496 -3.39 16.25 -22.19
C ILE A 496 -3.57 17.78 -22.05
N MET A 497 -2.79 18.61 -22.70
CA MET A 497 -3.11 20.03 -22.94
C MET A 497 -2.01 20.75 -23.72
N GLU A 498 -1.51 20.14 -24.77
CA GLU A 498 -0.81 20.88 -25.83
C GLU A 498 -1.58 20.71 -27.15
N SER A 499 -2.63 21.48 -27.29
CA SER A 499 -3.10 21.93 -28.59
C SER A 499 -3.77 23.28 -28.42
N ALA A 500 -3.05 24.31 -28.90
CA ALA A 500 -3.55 25.61 -29.34
C ALA A 500 -4.29 26.47 -28.29
N GLY A 501 -3.63 27.47 -27.72
CA GLY A 501 -4.16 28.83 -27.48
C GLY A 501 -5.51 29.05 -26.77
N ALA A 502 -6.12 28.01 -26.14
CA ALA A 502 -7.38 28.11 -25.43
C ALA A 502 -7.12 28.05 -23.91
N THR A 503 -7.40 29.11 -23.20
CA THR A 503 -7.50 29.15 -21.75
C THR A 503 -8.46 28.04 -21.29
N SER A 504 -7.97 27.01 -20.62
CA SER A 504 -8.81 25.96 -20.06
C SER A 504 -9.66 26.52 -18.94
N THR A 505 -10.97 26.33 -19.01
CA THR A 505 -11.92 26.77 -17.98
C THR A 505 -12.60 25.59 -17.33
N LEU A 506 -12.91 25.71 -16.04
CA LEU A 506 -13.77 24.80 -15.28
C LEU A 506 -14.95 25.63 -14.76
N GLY A 507 -16.11 25.43 -15.36
CA GLY A 507 -17.25 26.33 -15.17
C GLY A 507 -16.89 27.77 -15.50
N ARG A 508 -17.00 28.68 -14.51
CA ARG A 508 -16.62 30.09 -14.69
C ARG A 508 -15.14 30.40 -14.42
N TYR A 509 -14.39 29.45 -13.87
CA TYR A 509 -13.00 29.68 -13.43
C TYR A 509 -12.01 29.43 -14.55
N VAL A 510 -11.05 30.32 -14.71
CA VAL A 510 -9.91 30.12 -15.60
C VAL A 510 -8.84 29.32 -14.88
N VAL A 511 -8.46 28.16 -15.42
CA VAL A 511 -7.40 27.33 -14.87
C VAL A 511 -6.04 27.88 -15.31
N LEU A 512 -5.16 28.14 -14.34
CA LEU A 512 -3.85 28.74 -14.59
C LEU A 512 -2.72 27.68 -14.59
N ARG A 513 -2.68 26.85 -13.55
CA ARG A 513 -1.68 25.75 -13.42
C ARG A 513 -2.10 24.73 -12.37
N GLU A 514 -1.51 23.54 -12.43
CA GLU A 514 -1.66 22.53 -11.38
C GLU A 514 -0.89 22.97 -10.12
N LEU A 515 -1.53 22.84 -8.94
CA LEU A 515 -0.92 23.06 -7.62
C LEU A 515 -0.45 21.75 -7.01
N GLY A 516 -1.16 20.66 -7.28
CA GLY A 516 -0.82 19.34 -6.78
C GLY A 516 -1.82 18.28 -7.21
N ARG A 517 -1.36 17.03 -7.20
CA ARG A 517 -2.16 15.85 -7.52
C ARG A 517 -2.18 14.93 -6.33
N GLY A 518 -3.36 14.55 -5.88
CA GLY A 518 -3.57 13.63 -4.77
C GLY A 518 -4.41 12.43 -5.18
N ALA A 519 -4.58 11.51 -4.26
CA ALA A 519 -5.39 10.31 -4.47
C ALA A 519 -6.89 10.62 -4.75
N MET A 520 -7.36 11.83 -4.45
CA MET A 520 -8.75 12.27 -4.60
C MET A 520 -8.98 13.19 -5.81
N GLY A 521 -7.98 13.39 -6.65
CA GLY A 521 -8.08 14.29 -7.82
C GLY A 521 -6.93 15.29 -7.89
N VAL A 522 -7.09 16.27 -8.74
CA VAL A 522 -6.09 17.32 -9.01
C VAL A 522 -6.56 18.64 -8.41
N VAL A 523 -5.64 19.41 -7.84
CA VAL A 523 -5.89 20.76 -7.37
C VAL A 523 -5.20 21.74 -8.30
N TYR A 524 -5.95 22.67 -8.86
CA TYR A 524 -5.46 23.70 -9.77
C TYR A 524 -5.47 25.08 -9.10
N LEU A 525 -4.51 25.91 -9.46
CA LEU A 525 -4.65 27.35 -9.32
C LEU A 525 -5.59 27.85 -10.41
N GLY A 526 -6.65 28.51 -10.03
CA GLY A 526 -7.58 29.12 -10.94
C GLY A 526 -7.87 30.58 -10.58
N LYS A 527 -8.53 31.26 -11.48
CA LYS A 527 -8.93 32.64 -11.29
C LYS A 527 -10.44 32.81 -11.53
N ASP A 528 -11.13 33.45 -10.61
CA ASP A 528 -12.51 33.91 -10.82
C ASP A 528 -12.49 35.22 -11.62
N PRO A 529 -12.87 35.21 -12.92
CA PRO A 529 -12.77 36.40 -13.76
C PRO A 529 -13.78 37.49 -13.38
N LYS A 530 -14.90 37.13 -12.71
CA LYS A 530 -15.94 38.11 -12.33
C LYS A 530 -15.50 39.05 -11.22
N ILE A 531 -14.66 38.56 -10.29
CA ILE A 531 -14.22 39.33 -9.13
C ILE A 531 -12.69 39.44 -9.08
N ASN A 532 -12.00 38.97 -10.12
CA ASN A 532 -10.55 39.01 -10.28
C ASN A 532 -9.80 38.40 -9.06
N ARG A 533 -10.26 37.24 -8.56
CA ARG A 533 -9.72 36.57 -7.37
C ARG A 533 -9.10 35.24 -7.74
N ASP A 534 -7.91 34.97 -7.18
CA ASP A 534 -7.27 33.68 -7.28
C ASP A 534 -7.93 32.67 -6.31
N VAL A 535 -8.11 31.44 -6.78
CA VAL A 535 -8.78 30.35 -6.07
C VAL A 535 -8.02 29.03 -6.25
N ALA A 536 -8.15 28.13 -5.28
CA ALA A 536 -7.78 26.74 -5.46
C ALA A 536 -9.00 25.97 -5.96
N ILE A 537 -8.85 25.19 -7.03
CA ILE A 537 -9.92 24.39 -7.65
C ILE A 537 -9.56 22.91 -7.51
N LYS A 538 -10.27 22.21 -6.67
CA LYS A 538 -10.14 20.77 -6.51
C LYS A 538 -11.09 20.05 -7.45
N THR A 539 -10.58 19.11 -8.25
CA THR A 539 -11.37 18.38 -9.25
C THR A 539 -11.47 16.91 -8.93
N LEU A 540 -12.56 16.30 -9.37
CA LEU A 540 -12.82 14.87 -9.38
C LEU A 540 -13.27 14.48 -10.79
N SER A 541 -12.45 13.67 -11.50
CA SER A 541 -12.79 13.12 -12.81
C SER A 541 -13.59 11.83 -12.66
N TYR A 542 -14.56 11.61 -13.54
CA TYR A 542 -15.37 10.39 -13.60
C TYR A 542 -14.90 9.40 -14.69
N GLU A 543 -13.87 9.74 -15.49
CA GLU A 543 -13.43 8.96 -16.65
C GLU A 543 -13.11 7.48 -16.34
N ASP A 544 -12.61 7.20 -15.13
CA ASP A 544 -12.22 5.86 -14.69
C ASP A 544 -13.28 5.19 -13.78
N ILE A 545 -14.49 5.74 -13.70
CA ILE A 545 -15.54 5.29 -12.79
C ILE A 545 -16.66 4.61 -13.59
N ASP A 546 -17.10 3.43 -13.13
CA ASP A 546 -18.24 2.74 -13.74
C ASP A 546 -19.49 3.61 -13.76
N SER A 547 -20.17 3.67 -14.90
CA SER A 547 -21.33 4.56 -15.14
C SER A 547 -22.45 4.41 -14.10
N GLU A 548 -22.63 3.22 -13.53
CA GLU A 548 -23.62 2.94 -12.47
C GLU A 548 -23.25 3.62 -11.12
N GLN A 549 -21.99 3.96 -10.92
CA GLN A 549 -21.49 4.56 -9.67
C GLN A 549 -21.32 6.08 -9.74
N VAL A 550 -21.22 6.62 -10.95
CA VAL A 550 -20.99 8.06 -11.17
C VAL A 550 -22.03 8.90 -10.46
N GLU A 551 -23.33 8.56 -10.57
CA GLU A 551 -24.42 9.35 -9.99
C GLU A 551 -24.40 9.33 -8.45
N GLU A 552 -24.05 8.21 -7.86
CA GLU A 552 -23.90 8.09 -6.40
C GLU A 552 -22.71 8.92 -5.89
N ILE A 553 -21.59 8.89 -6.59
CA ILE A 553 -20.37 9.64 -6.26
C ILE A 553 -20.63 11.13 -6.40
N LYS A 554 -21.29 11.55 -7.48
CA LYS A 554 -21.72 12.94 -7.70
C LYS A 554 -22.59 13.45 -6.55
N THR A 555 -23.67 12.74 -6.27
CA THR A 555 -24.61 13.11 -5.20
C THR A 555 -23.91 13.31 -3.87
N ARG A 556 -22.97 12.44 -3.54
CA ARG A 556 -22.18 12.52 -2.31
C ARG A 556 -21.19 13.67 -2.33
N PHE A 557 -20.44 13.87 -3.44
CA PHE A 557 -19.50 14.97 -3.58
C PHE A 557 -20.20 16.32 -3.37
N PHE A 558 -21.34 16.54 -4.04
CA PHE A 558 -22.11 17.79 -3.92
C PHE A 558 -22.68 17.98 -2.51
N ARG A 559 -23.20 16.92 -1.89
CA ARG A 559 -23.73 16.97 -0.51
C ARG A 559 -22.67 17.34 0.51
N GLU A 560 -21.47 16.77 0.39
CA GLU A 560 -20.37 17.03 1.31
C GLU A 560 -19.76 18.39 1.07
N ALA A 561 -19.64 18.81 -0.18
CA ALA A 561 -19.23 20.15 -0.54
C ALA A 561 -20.23 21.22 -0.05
N GLU A 562 -21.53 20.96 -0.12
CA GLU A 562 -22.58 21.81 0.46
C GLU A 562 -22.44 21.93 1.98
N ALA A 563 -22.17 20.80 2.66
CA ALA A 563 -21.96 20.79 4.11
C ALA A 563 -20.73 21.60 4.51
N ALA A 564 -19.62 21.46 3.79
CA ALA A 564 -18.40 22.23 3.99
C ALA A 564 -18.60 23.71 3.68
N GLY A 565 -19.37 24.03 2.63
CA GLY A 565 -19.69 25.40 2.23
C GLY A 565 -20.52 26.20 3.26
N LYS A 566 -21.25 25.51 4.15
CA LYS A 566 -22.00 26.14 5.25
C LYS A 566 -21.11 26.55 6.43
N LEU A 567 -19.88 26.05 6.49
CA LEU A 567 -18.95 26.36 7.58
C LEU A 567 -18.22 27.70 7.33
N SER A 568 -18.32 28.60 8.27
CA SER A 568 -17.60 29.90 8.26
C SER A 568 -16.86 30.10 9.57
N HIS A 569 -15.56 29.76 9.58
CA HIS A 569 -14.72 29.85 10.75
C HIS A 569 -13.29 30.24 10.36
N PRO A 570 -12.56 31.06 11.15
CA PRO A 570 -11.22 31.56 10.80
C PRO A 570 -10.18 30.44 10.66
N ASN A 571 -10.41 29.24 11.17
CA ASN A 571 -9.51 28.10 11.05
C ASN A 571 -10.05 26.98 10.18
N ILE A 572 -11.07 27.25 9.33
CA ILE A 572 -11.59 26.33 8.32
C ILE A 572 -11.41 26.98 6.96
N VAL A 573 -10.98 26.22 5.95
CA VAL A 573 -10.90 26.68 4.57
C VAL A 573 -12.28 27.08 4.06
N ARG A 574 -12.38 28.22 3.40
CA ARG A 574 -13.66 28.69 2.83
C ARG A 574 -13.89 28.08 1.46
N VAL A 575 -15.00 27.37 1.30
CA VAL A 575 -15.51 26.95 -0.01
C VAL A 575 -16.31 28.08 -0.62
N TYR A 576 -16.04 28.41 -1.89
CA TYR A 576 -16.69 29.52 -2.61
C TYR A 576 -17.77 29.05 -3.56
N ASP A 577 -17.53 27.90 -4.21
CA ASP A 577 -18.40 27.39 -5.26
C ASP A 577 -18.18 25.91 -5.49
N VAL A 578 -19.20 25.23 -5.97
CA VAL A 578 -19.16 23.82 -6.36
C VAL A 578 -19.93 23.66 -7.65
N GLY A 579 -19.38 22.95 -8.60
CA GLY A 579 -20.03 22.77 -9.90
C GLY A 579 -19.50 21.52 -10.62
N GLU A 580 -20.04 21.36 -11.82
CA GLU A 580 -19.67 20.31 -12.75
C GLU A 580 -19.43 20.95 -14.13
N ASP A 581 -18.41 20.48 -14.81
CA ASP A 581 -18.11 20.83 -16.19
C ASP A 581 -17.72 19.54 -16.94
N LYS A 582 -18.57 19.12 -17.89
CA LYS A 582 -18.47 17.84 -18.60
C LYS A 582 -18.45 16.66 -17.60
N ASP A 583 -17.41 15.84 -17.60
CA ASP A 583 -17.25 14.67 -16.73
C ASP A 583 -16.37 14.96 -15.51
N ILE A 584 -16.27 16.23 -15.07
CA ILE A 584 -15.43 16.67 -13.96
C ILE A 584 -16.27 17.47 -12.96
N ALA A 585 -16.40 16.96 -11.73
CA ALA A 585 -16.88 17.76 -10.62
C ALA A 585 -15.73 18.64 -10.09
N TYR A 586 -16.04 19.87 -9.73
CA TYR A 586 -15.07 20.79 -9.17
C TYR A 586 -15.58 21.53 -7.93
N MET A 587 -14.65 21.89 -7.05
CA MET A 587 -14.88 22.72 -5.88
C MET A 587 -13.88 23.87 -5.87
N ALA A 588 -14.34 25.10 -5.94
CA ALA A 588 -13.54 26.30 -5.82
C ALA A 588 -13.47 26.77 -4.37
N MET A 589 -12.27 26.99 -3.86
CA MET A 589 -12.04 27.33 -2.45
C MET A 589 -10.95 28.40 -2.30
N GLU A 590 -10.77 28.86 -1.06
CA GLU A 590 -9.71 29.77 -0.64
C GLU A 590 -8.33 29.23 -1.05
N LEU A 591 -7.55 30.03 -1.76
CA LEU A 591 -6.16 29.72 -2.06
C LEU A 591 -5.33 29.93 -0.78
N LEU A 592 -4.65 28.88 -0.31
CA LEU A 592 -3.86 28.90 0.89
C LEU A 592 -2.37 28.97 0.56
N GLU A 593 -1.69 30.00 1.04
CA GLU A 593 -0.24 30.16 0.91
C GLU A 593 0.47 29.77 2.21
N GLY A 594 1.18 28.64 2.19
CA GLY A 594 1.84 28.09 3.36
C GLY A 594 2.29 26.66 3.14
N ALA A 595 2.46 25.92 4.24
CA ALA A 595 2.82 24.51 4.22
C ALA A 595 1.84 23.71 5.10
N ASP A 596 1.61 22.46 4.74
CA ASP A 596 0.89 21.52 5.57
C ASP A 596 1.72 21.08 6.80
N LEU A 597 1.05 20.54 7.81
CA LEU A 597 1.73 20.11 9.04
C LEU A 597 2.58 18.84 8.84
N ALA A 598 2.46 18.09 7.75
CA ALA A 598 3.29 16.91 7.49
C ALA A 598 4.77 17.28 7.41
N ARG A 599 5.08 18.51 6.94
CA ARG A 599 6.44 19.07 6.93
C ARG A 599 7.07 19.13 8.32
N TYR A 600 6.26 19.23 9.39
CA TYR A 600 6.71 19.42 10.76
C TYR A 600 6.61 18.15 11.63
N CYS A 601 6.32 16.99 11.01
CA CYS A 601 6.22 15.71 11.70
C CYS A 601 7.57 14.96 11.81
N ALA A 602 8.61 15.39 11.08
CA ALA A 602 9.93 14.77 11.19
C ALA A 602 10.71 15.31 12.39
N LYS A 603 11.59 14.48 12.99
CA LYS A 603 12.36 14.83 14.20
C LYS A 603 13.15 16.14 14.08
N ASP A 604 13.68 16.43 12.90
CA ASP A 604 14.53 17.58 12.64
C ASP A 604 13.78 18.86 12.26
N SER A 605 12.47 18.76 11.97
CA SER A 605 11.63 19.88 11.51
C SER A 605 10.49 20.23 12.46
N ARG A 606 10.50 19.73 13.69
CA ARG A 606 9.41 19.92 14.66
C ARG A 606 9.16 21.37 15.04
N LEU A 607 7.89 21.69 15.20
CA LEU A 607 7.47 22.98 15.73
C LEU A 607 7.90 23.14 17.22
N PRO A 608 8.19 24.37 17.67
CA PRO A 608 8.36 24.65 19.08
C PRO A 608 7.15 24.21 19.92
N PHE A 609 7.37 23.69 21.11
CA PHE A 609 6.33 23.17 22.00
C PHE A 609 5.11 24.09 22.15
N GLY A 610 5.34 25.41 22.35
CA GLY A 610 4.27 26.40 22.47
C GLY A 610 3.43 26.53 21.18
N GLU A 611 4.06 26.39 20.00
CA GLU A 611 3.38 26.41 18.71
C GLU A 611 2.54 25.16 18.51
N VAL A 612 3.02 23.98 18.92
CA VAL A 612 2.22 22.74 18.87
C VAL A 612 0.94 22.90 19.71
N LEU A 613 1.04 23.44 20.92
CA LEU A 613 -0.14 23.71 21.74
C LEU A 613 -1.09 24.74 21.12
N ARG A 614 -0.55 25.73 20.38
CA ARG A 614 -1.35 26.70 19.64
C ARG A 614 -2.10 26.04 18.49
N VAL A 615 -1.40 25.23 17.70
CA VAL A 615 -1.96 24.48 16.57
C VAL A 615 -3.11 23.58 17.03
N VAL A 616 -2.87 22.73 18.04
CA VAL A 616 -3.89 21.81 18.56
C VAL A 616 -5.11 22.56 19.12
N THR A 617 -4.88 23.70 19.79
CA THR A 617 -5.99 24.55 20.27
C THR A 617 -6.83 25.06 19.11
N ARG A 618 -6.21 25.61 18.04
CA ARG A 618 -6.92 26.17 16.87
C ARG A 618 -7.65 25.11 16.06
N VAL A 619 -7.04 23.92 15.88
CA VAL A 619 -7.74 22.78 15.25
C VAL A 619 -8.92 22.32 16.11
N GLY A 620 -8.75 22.25 17.43
CA GLY A 620 -9.84 21.95 18.36
C GLY A 620 -11.01 22.93 18.26
N GLU A 621 -10.73 24.25 18.12
CA GLU A 621 -11.76 25.29 17.89
C GLU A 621 -12.52 25.06 16.56
N ALA A 622 -11.79 24.78 15.48
CA ALA A 622 -12.37 24.46 14.18
C ALA A 622 -13.28 23.22 14.22
N LEU A 623 -12.81 22.14 14.86
CA LEU A 623 -13.57 20.91 15.00
C LEU A 623 -14.80 21.09 15.88
N ASP A 624 -14.69 21.80 17.03
CA ASP A 624 -15.85 22.06 17.89
C ASP A 624 -16.94 22.83 17.16
N TYR A 625 -16.55 23.83 16.38
CA TYR A 625 -17.48 24.60 15.53
C TYR A 625 -18.15 23.71 14.47
N ALA A 626 -17.39 22.89 13.75
CA ALA A 626 -17.93 22.00 12.72
C ALA A 626 -18.90 20.97 13.32
N HIS A 627 -18.54 20.36 14.45
CA HIS A 627 -19.39 19.37 15.14
C HIS A 627 -20.71 19.96 15.64
N LEU A 628 -20.70 21.20 16.12
CA LEU A 628 -21.91 21.93 16.49
C LEU A 628 -22.84 22.20 15.31
N ASN A 629 -22.29 22.30 14.10
CA ASN A 629 -23.02 22.45 12.87
C ASN A 629 -23.34 21.09 12.19
N GLY A 630 -23.16 19.98 12.89
CA GLY A 630 -23.48 18.63 12.42
C GLY A 630 -22.50 18.06 11.40
N VAL A 631 -21.31 18.67 11.23
CA VAL A 631 -20.28 18.24 10.27
C VAL A 631 -19.13 17.58 11.03
N VAL A 632 -18.82 16.33 10.68
CA VAL A 632 -17.66 15.56 11.18
C VAL A 632 -16.64 15.49 10.07
N HIS A 633 -15.37 15.76 10.37
CA HIS A 633 -14.30 15.86 9.36
C HIS A 633 -13.87 14.50 8.80
N ARG A 634 -13.67 13.49 9.69
CA ARG A 634 -13.33 12.09 9.40
C ARG A 634 -11.95 11.80 8.80
N ASP A 635 -11.19 12.81 8.39
CA ASP A 635 -9.85 12.66 7.81
C ASP A 635 -8.87 13.70 8.37
N ILE A 636 -8.86 13.88 9.70
CA ILE A 636 -7.89 14.75 10.36
C ILE A 636 -6.51 14.08 10.32
N LYS A 637 -5.60 14.74 9.60
CA LYS A 637 -4.18 14.34 9.44
C LYS A 637 -3.32 15.57 9.17
N PRO A 638 -2.00 15.50 9.35
CA PRO A 638 -1.11 16.64 9.12
C PRO A 638 -1.24 17.29 7.74
N ALA A 639 -1.44 16.49 6.69
CA ALA A 639 -1.60 16.99 5.32
C ALA A 639 -2.88 17.83 5.09
N ASN A 640 -3.90 17.68 5.94
CA ASN A 640 -5.16 18.42 5.85
C ASN A 640 -5.20 19.64 6.80
N ILE A 641 -4.08 20.03 7.38
CA ILE A 641 -3.95 21.18 8.26
C ILE A 641 -2.83 22.08 7.74
N MET A 642 -3.19 23.23 7.20
CA MET A 642 -2.28 24.20 6.59
C MET A 642 -1.86 25.27 7.61
N LEU A 643 -0.55 25.46 7.75
CA LEU A 643 0.04 26.60 8.47
C LEU A 643 0.47 27.65 7.45
N LEU A 644 -0.23 28.80 7.44
CA LEU A 644 -0.02 29.86 6.47
C LEU A 644 1.23 30.70 6.80
N ASN A 645 1.73 31.42 5.80
CA ASN A 645 2.91 32.30 5.93
C ASN A 645 2.75 33.38 7.03
N ASN A 646 1.51 33.82 7.27
CA ASN A 646 1.16 34.77 8.35
C ASN A 646 0.94 34.09 9.73
N LYS A 647 1.30 32.80 9.86
CA LYS A 647 1.07 31.95 11.04
C LYS A 647 -0.40 31.67 11.37
N GLU A 648 -1.35 32.00 10.50
CA GLU A 648 -2.71 31.51 10.63
C GLU A 648 -2.79 30.02 10.29
N LEU A 649 -3.88 29.38 10.68
CA LEU A 649 -4.11 27.96 10.45
C LEU A 649 -5.44 27.76 9.74
N ARG A 650 -5.45 26.84 8.78
CA ARG A 650 -6.67 26.39 8.09
C ARG A 650 -6.74 24.87 8.09
N VAL A 651 -7.88 24.32 8.48
CA VAL A 651 -8.24 22.92 8.27
C VAL A 651 -8.94 22.80 6.94
N THR A 652 -8.46 21.88 6.09
CA THR A 652 -8.95 21.67 4.72
C THR A 652 -9.65 20.31 4.61
N ASP A 653 -10.36 20.07 3.51
CA ASP A 653 -10.90 18.75 3.14
C ASP A 653 -11.95 18.18 4.11
N PHE A 654 -12.84 19.01 4.65
CA PHE A 654 -13.97 18.58 5.47
C PHE A 654 -14.90 17.63 4.69
N GLY A 655 -15.09 16.43 5.21
CA GLY A 655 -16.13 15.48 4.77
C GLY A 655 -15.87 14.74 3.44
N ILE A 656 -14.94 15.20 2.59
CA ILE A 656 -14.70 14.67 1.22
C ILE A 656 -14.25 13.19 1.22
N ALA A 657 -13.70 12.70 2.32
CA ALA A 657 -13.26 11.30 2.45
C ALA A 657 -14.40 10.28 2.28
N ARG A 658 -15.63 10.63 2.68
CA ARG A 658 -16.79 9.73 2.59
C ARG A 658 -17.28 9.51 1.15
N VAL A 659 -17.12 10.49 0.25
CA VAL A 659 -17.48 10.36 -1.17
C VAL A 659 -16.72 9.21 -1.81
N MET A 660 -15.44 9.07 -1.44
CA MET A 660 -14.54 8.09 -2.02
C MET A 660 -14.51 6.75 -1.25
N GLU A 661 -14.87 6.73 0.04
CA GLU A 661 -14.93 5.49 0.82
C GLU A 661 -15.97 4.53 0.28
N SER A 662 -17.11 5.01 -0.16
CA SER A 662 -18.19 4.16 -0.66
C SER A 662 -18.09 3.81 -2.15
N SER A 663 -17.47 4.64 -2.97
CA SER A 663 -17.21 4.36 -4.39
C SER A 663 -15.93 3.54 -4.59
N LYS A 664 -14.94 3.72 -3.71
CA LYS A 664 -13.71 2.91 -3.68
C LYS A 664 -13.83 1.66 -2.80
N THR A 665 -14.91 1.49 -2.05
CA THR A 665 -15.24 0.23 -1.35
C THR A 665 -15.49 -0.91 -2.33
N GLN A 666 -15.91 -0.62 -3.55
CA GLN A 666 -15.94 -1.62 -4.63
C GLN A 666 -14.56 -1.86 -5.27
N THR A 667 -13.61 -0.92 -5.15
CA THR A 667 -12.26 -1.04 -5.73
C THR A 667 -11.16 -1.39 -4.72
N GLY A 668 -11.49 -1.55 -3.42
CA GLY A 668 -10.53 -2.08 -2.41
C GLY A 668 -9.34 -1.17 -2.08
N MET A 669 -9.36 0.11 -2.47
CA MET A 669 -8.34 1.05 -2.03
C MET A 669 -8.70 1.65 -0.67
N VAL A 670 -7.99 1.27 0.39
CA VAL A 670 -7.84 2.15 1.56
C VAL A 670 -7.04 3.36 1.07
N LEU A 671 -7.75 4.45 0.78
CA LEU A 671 -7.14 5.68 0.33
C LEU A 671 -6.40 6.33 1.50
N GLY A 672 -5.09 6.23 1.52
CA GLY A 672 -4.22 6.76 2.57
C GLY A 672 -3.87 5.73 3.65
N THR A 673 -2.78 6.01 4.34
CA THR A 673 -2.33 5.19 5.47
C THR A 673 -3.32 5.37 6.63
N PRO A 674 -3.93 4.29 7.20
CA PRO A 674 -4.95 4.39 8.26
C PRO A 674 -4.42 4.91 9.61
N SER A 675 -3.21 5.45 9.63
CA SER A 675 -2.46 5.84 10.82
C SER A 675 -3.16 6.86 11.73
N TYR A 676 -4.10 7.62 11.17
CA TYR A 676 -4.85 8.65 11.90
C TYR A 676 -6.31 8.27 12.13
N MET A 677 -6.78 7.12 11.61
CA MET A 677 -8.15 6.68 11.78
C MET A 677 -8.45 6.30 13.23
N SER A 678 -9.64 6.63 13.69
CA SER A 678 -10.11 6.22 15.02
C SER A 678 -10.49 4.73 15.05
N PRO A 679 -10.48 4.09 16.24
CA PRO A 679 -10.93 2.70 16.40
C PRO A 679 -12.32 2.43 15.82
N GLU A 680 -13.28 3.34 16.00
CA GLU A 680 -14.63 3.22 15.48
C GLU A 680 -14.71 3.37 13.97
N GLN A 681 -13.84 4.20 13.34
CA GLN A 681 -13.72 4.27 11.87
C GLN A 681 -13.20 2.95 11.31
N ILE A 682 -12.11 2.44 11.89
CA ILE A 682 -11.55 1.14 11.49
C ILE A 682 -12.56 0.02 11.68
N ALA A 683 -13.34 0.06 12.77
CA ALA A 683 -14.37 -0.93 13.07
C ALA A 683 -15.66 -0.73 12.26
N GLY A 684 -15.76 0.31 11.41
CA GLY A 684 -16.97 0.63 10.64
C GLY A 684 -18.18 0.96 11.52
N ARG A 685 -17.96 1.44 12.75
CA ARG A 685 -19.04 1.84 13.67
C ARG A 685 -19.52 3.25 13.35
N LYS A 686 -20.63 3.68 14.01
CA LYS A 686 -21.12 5.06 13.88
C LYS A 686 -20.04 6.03 14.34
N VAL A 687 -19.63 6.91 13.44
CA VAL A 687 -18.58 7.93 13.64
C VAL A 687 -19.23 9.25 14.03
N ASP A 688 -18.74 9.90 15.10
CA ASP A 688 -19.13 11.24 15.54
C ASP A 688 -17.89 12.13 15.74
N GLY A 689 -18.06 13.35 16.25
CA GLY A 689 -16.97 14.31 16.43
C GLY A 689 -15.82 13.81 17.32
N ARG A 690 -16.03 12.83 18.20
CA ARG A 690 -14.99 12.23 19.05
C ARG A 690 -13.97 11.41 18.26
N SER A 691 -14.32 10.98 17.04
CA SER A 691 -13.38 10.36 16.11
C SER A 691 -12.35 11.35 15.59
N ASP A 692 -12.76 12.59 15.26
CA ASP A 692 -11.84 13.65 14.86
C ASP A 692 -10.91 14.05 16.00
N LEU A 693 -11.39 14.01 17.26
CA LEU A 693 -10.57 14.27 18.44
C LEU A 693 -9.51 13.18 18.66
N PHE A 694 -9.82 11.92 18.38
CA PHE A 694 -8.81 10.85 18.38
C PHE A 694 -7.73 11.11 17.33
N SER A 695 -8.13 11.41 16.10
CA SER A 695 -7.22 11.71 14.99
C SER A 695 -6.34 12.93 15.33
N LEU A 696 -6.92 13.97 15.94
CA LEU A 696 -6.16 15.12 16.47
C LEU A 696 -5.19 14.71 17.59
N GLY A 697 -5.53 13.72 18.40
CA GLY A 697 -4.64 13.12 19.39
C GLY A 697 -3.41 12.47 18.77
N VAL A 698 -3.59 11.75 17.65
CA VAL A 698 -2.48 11.16 16.88
C VAL A 698 -1.59 12.27 16.29
N VAL A 699 -2.17 13.30 15.68
CA VAL A 699 -1.44 14.46 15.17
C VAL A 699 -0.66 15.19 16.28
N PHE A 700 -1.29 15.38 17.43
CA PHE A 700 -0.66 16.03 18.59
C PHE A 700 0.56 15.25 19.09
N PHE A 701 0.43 13.93 19.19
CA PHE A 701 1.53 13.05 19.56
C PHE A 701 2.69 13.18 18.55
N GLU A 702 2.39 13.04 17.25
CA GLU A 702 3.39 13.07 16.19
C GLU A 702 4.13 14.42 16.10
N LEU A 703 3.43 15.54 16.22
CA LEU A 703 4.05 16.87 16.22
C LEU A 703 5.00 17.09 17.41
N LEU A 704 4.77 16.43 18.54
CA LEU A 704 5.63 16.57 19.73
C LEU A 704 6.88 15.71 19.65
N VAL A 705 6.79 14.48 19.15
CA VAL A 705 7.89 13.51 19.22
C VAL A 705 8.46 13.10 17.85
N GLY A 706 7.79 13.44 16.77
CA GLY A 706 8.21 13.06 15.40
C GLY A 706 7.93 11.61 15.03
N GLU A 707 7.10 10.91 15.80
CA GLU A 707 6.70 9.53 15.60
C GLU A 707 5.23 9.35 15.94
N ARG A 708 4.57 8.34 15.35
CA ARG A 708 3.16 8.05 15.63
C ARG A 708 2.98 7.16 16.84
N PRO A 709 1.85 7.30 17.60
CA PRO A 709 1.59 6.51 18.80
C PRO A 709 1.32 5.03 18.51
N PHE A 710 0.87 4.71 17.28
CA PHE A 710 0.62 3.36 16.82
C PHE A 710 1.48 3.09 15.60
N LYS A 711 2.18 1.96 15.60
CA LYS A 711 3.04 1.48 14.52
C LYS A 711 2.60 0.08 14.09
N GLY A 712 2.92 -0.33 12.88
CA GLY A 712 2.66 -1.68 12.39
C GLY A 712 3.34 -1.88 11.05
N ASP A 713 3.92 -3.06 10.85
CA ASP A 713 4.67 -3.41 9.64
C ASP A 713 3.74 -3.73 8.46
N SER A 714 2.47 -3.91 8.75
CA SER A 714 1.40 -4.06 7.78
C SER A 714 0.22 -3.16 8.15
N ILE A 715 -0.61 -2.83 7.16
CA ILE A 715 -1.86 -2.11 7.39
C ILE A 715 -2.73 -2.85 8.41
N ALA A 716 -2.79 -4.17 8.34
CA ALA A 716 -3.56 -5.00 9.28
C ALA A 716 -3.03 -4.89 10.70
N THR A 717 -1.71 -4.99 10.90
CA THR A 717 -1.06 -4.82 12.22
C THR A 717 -1.29 -3.41 12.77
N LEU A 718 -1.15 -2.39 11.92
CA LEU A 718 -1.43 -1.01 12.32
C LEU A 718 -2.89 -0.83 12.75
N MET A 719 -3.86 -1.34 11.98
CA MET A 719 -5.29 -1.29 12.32
C MET A 719 -5.59 -2.04 13.62
N TYR A 720 -4.98 -3.21 13.83
CA TYR A 720 -5.08 -3.95 15.07
C TYR A 720 -4.54 -3.12 16.26
N ASN A 721 -3.37 -2.51 16.13
CA ASN A 721 -2.79 -1.67 17.18
C ASN A 721 -3.62 -0.42 17.48
N ILE A 722 -4.23 0.19 16.47
CA ILE A 722 -5.14 1.32 16.67
C ILE A 722 -6.40 0.88 17.41
N THR A 723 -6.94 -0.30 17.16
CA THR A 723 -8.21 -0.77 17.75
C THR A 723 -8.04 -1.43 19.12
N GLY A 724 -6.95 -2.14 19.36
CA GLY A 724 -6.80 -3.02 20.53
C GLY A 724 -5.61 -2.72 21.46
N THR A 725 -4.49 -2.16 20.93
CA THR A 725 -3.27 -1.99 21.73
C THR A 725 -3.20 -0.58 22.34
N ALA A 726 -2.71 -0.47 23.57
CA ALA A 726 -2.45 0.85 24.21
C ALA A 726 -1.47 1.68 23.36
N PRO A 727 -1.63 3.02 23.28
CA PRO A 727 -0.68 3.87 22.59
C PRO A 727 0.69 3.83 23.28
N THR A 728 1.76 4.02 22.51
CA THR A 728 3.09 4.23 23.11
C THR A 728 3.05 5.41 24.09
N ALA A 729 3.50 5.22 25.31
CA ALA A 729 3.51 6.29 26.30
C ALA A 729 4.44 7.42 25.84
N ILE A 730 3.92 8.64 25.65
CA ILE A 730 4.70 9.75 25.08
C ILE A 730 5.94 10.10 25.93
N LYS A 731 5.86 9.91 27.25
CA LYS A 731 6.98 10.14 28.17
C LYS A 731 8.10 9.12 28.06
N SER A 732 7.85 7.94 27.48
CA SER A 732 8.92 6.97 27.23
C SER A 732 9.81 7.41 26.06
N ILE A 733 9.28 8.24 25.15
CA ILE A 733 10.02 8.78 23.99
C ILE A 733 10.65 10.14 24.36
N GLU A 734 9.88 11.04 24.97
CA GLU A 734 10.33 12.37 25.35
C GLU A 734 9.94 12.68 26.81
N PRO A 735 10.81 12.34 27.78
CA PRO A 735 10.54 12.52 29.23
C PRO A 735 10.27 13.95 29.66
N ARG A 736 10.73 14.95 28.89
CA ARG A 736 10.56 16.38 29.18
C ARG A 736 9.15 16.89 28.94
N ILE A 737 8.26 16.13 28.30
CA ILE A 737 6.87 16.50 28.06
C ILE A 737 6.15 16.60 29.43
N PRO A 738 5.48 17.75 29.71
CA PRO A 738 4.73 17.96 30.95
C PRO A 738 3.63 16.89 31.15
N SER A 739 3.44 16.43 32.39
CA SER A 739 2.44 15.39 32.70
C SER A 739 1.03 15.76 32.27
N CYS A 740 0.63 17.04 32.41
CA CYS A 740 -0.69 17.48 31.96
C CYS A 740 -0.90 17.36 30.43
N VAL A 741 0.18 17.44 29.62
CA VAL A 741 0.09 17.24 28.17
C VAL A 741 0.00 15.74 27.86
N ALA A 742 0.78 14.90 28.55
CA ALA A 742 0.68 13.45 28.39
C ALA A 742 -0.73 12.94 28.72
N GLU A 743 -1.32 13.39 29.84
CA GLU A 743 -2.69 13.05 30.24
C GLU A 743 -3.75 13.47 29.20
N ILE A 744 -3.58 14.63 28.55
CA ILE A 744 -4.47 15.10 27.49
C ILE A 744 -4.37 14.15 26.27
N ILE A 745 -3.16 13.77 25.88
CA ILE A 745 -2.92 12.86 24.76
C ILE A 745 -3.47 11.46 25.06
N ASP A 746 -3.20 10.93 26.24
CA ASP A 746 -3.70 9.63 26.67
C ASP A 746 -5.24 9.59 26.66
N LYS A 747 -5.88 10.70 27.06
CA LYS A 747 -7.35 10.83 27.01
C LYS A 747 -7.88 10.91 25.59
N LEU A 748 -7.20 11.62 24.67
CA LEU A 748 -7.59 11.68 23.25
C LEU A 748 -7.48 10.31 22.58
N LEU A 749 -6.48 9.51 22.94
CA LEU A 749 -6.15 8.22 22.34
C LEU A 749 -6.88 7.02 22.99
N GLN A 750 -7.85 7.26 23.89
CA GLN A 750 -8.70 6.21 24.46
C GLN A 750 -9.44 5.44 23.35
N LYS A 751 -9.50 4.11 23.47
CA LYS A 751 -10.11 3.25 22.47
C LYS A 751 -11.62 3.41 22.40
N ASN A 752 -12.27 3.49 23.55
CA ASN A 752 -13.68 3.77 23.62
C ASN A 752 -13.92 5.29 23.50
N ALA A 753 -14.73 5.69 22.53
CA ALA A 753 -15.04 7.10 22.30
C ALA A 753 -15.72 7.79 23.52
N ALA A 754 -16.37 7.03 24.40
CA ALA A 754 -16.98 7.58 25.62
C ALA A 754 -15.96 8.08 26.66
N ASP A 755 -14.74 7.51 26.65
CA ASP A 755 -13.68 7.86 27.60
C ASP A 755 -12.82 9.05 27.16
N ARG A 756 -13.04 9.54 25.91
CA ARG A 756 -12.38 10.72 25.35
C ARG A 756 -13.03 12.03 25.84
N PHE A 757 -12.52 13.15 25.34
CA PHE A 757 -13.22 14.42 25.48
C PHE A 757 -14.54 14.37 24.70
N SER A 758 -15.62 14.88 25.29
CA SER A 758 -16.95 14.87 24.66
C SER A 758 -17.02 15.82 23.48
N ARG A 759 -16.28 16.93 23.53
CA ARG A 759 -16.24 18.01 22.56
C ARG A 759 -14.85 18.64 22.43
N GLY A 760 -14.61 19.33 21.31
CA GLY A 760 -13.40 20.13 21.11
C GLY A 760 -13.20 21.19 22.20
N LYS A 761 -14.26 21.81 22.70
CA LYS A 761 -14.20 22.78 23.80
C LYS A 761 -13.59 22.18 25.08
N ASP A 762 -13.93 20.95 25.44
CA ASP A 762 -13.41 20.29 26.63
C ASP A 762 -11.90 20.07 26.54
N LEU A 763 -11.41 19.73 25.34
CA LEU A 763 -9.99 19.62 25.01
C LEU A 763 -9.28 20.99 25.17
N ILE A 764 -9.86 22.05 24.59
CA ILE A 764 -9.32 23.40 24.66
C ILE A 764 -9.20 23.85 26.12
N ASP A 765 -10.22 23.62 26.94
CA ASP A 765 -10.23 23.94 28.35
C ASP A 765 -9.15 23.15 29.11
N ALA A 766 -8.92 21.88 28.77
CA ALA A 766 -7.83 21.08 29.35
C ALA A 766 -6.45 21.64 28.99
N ILE A 767 -6.23 22.00 27.71
CA ILE A 767 -4.97 22.64 27.26
C ILE A 767 -4.75 23.96 27.95
N ASN A 768 -5.78 24.80 28.14
CA ASN A 768 -5.67 26.08 28.79
C ASN A 768 -5.36 25.93 30.29
N ARG A 769 -5.94 24.94 30.97
CA ARG A 769 -5.55 24.60 32.37
C ARG A 769 -4.09 24.17 32.45
N CYS A 770 -3.65 23.32 31.54
CA CYS A 770 -2.27 22.88 31.49
C CYS A 770 -1.31 24.05 31.26
N LYS A 771 -1.59 24.95 30.29
CA LYS A 771 -0.80 26.18 30.05
C LYS A 771 -0.65 27.03 31.32
N LYS A 772 -1.73 27.24 32.11
CA LYS A 772 -1.70 27.97 33.36
C LYS A 772 -0.81 27.31 34.41
N THR A 773 -0.78 25.99 34.46
CA THR A 773 0.06 25.23 35.40
C THR A 773 1.54 25.34 35.01
N LEU A 774 1.87 25.36 33.72
CA LEU A 774 3.23 25.49 33.19
C LEU A 774 3.82 26.88 33.46
N VAL A 775 3.01 27.94 33.38
CA VAL A 775 3.45 29.32 33.65
C VAL A 775 3.70 29.55 35.15
N LYS A 776 3.03 28.82 36.06
CA LYS A 776 3.16 28.97 37.51
C LYS A 776 4.37 28.27 38.14
N ARG A 777 5.11 27.41 37.41
CA ARG A 777 6.38 26.82 37.91
C ARG A 777 7.52 27.78 37.62
N PRO A 778 8.15 28.42 38.66
CA PRO A 778 9.39 29.15 38.46
C PRO A 778 10.48 28.16 38.02
N ALA A 779 11.35 28.61 37.11
CA ALA A 779 12.50 27.84 36.66
C ALA A 779 13.30 27.35 37.89
N SER A 780 13.49 26.03 38.01
CA SER A 780 14.40 25.47 39.01
C SER A 780 15.79 26.04 38.75
N PRO A 781 16.53 26.46 39.79
CA PRO A 781 17.89 26.97 39.62
C PRO A 781 18.78 25.86 39.05
N PRO A 782 19.83 26.20 38.26
CA PRO A 782 20.77 25.22 37.74
C PRO A 782 21.44 24.47 38.90
N PRO A 783 21.80 23.18 38.74
CA PRO A 783 22.49 22.44 39.78
C PRO A 783 23.82 23.14 40.06
N GLN A 784 24.00 23.56 41.29
CA GLN A 784 25.29 24.03 41.81
C GLN A 784 26.24 22.83 41.80
N GLY A 785 27.37 22.99 41.12
CA GLY A 785 28.40 21.98 41.01
C GLY A 785 28.98 21.66 42.40
N VAL A 786 29.24 20.37 42.59
CA VAL A 786 30.24 19.84 43.51
C VAL A 786 31.23 19.03 42.68
#